data_e9cf03e88cd9f6d9378a99498fec74b1
#
_entry.id   e9cf03e88cd9f6d9378a99498fec74b1
#
_cell.length_a   1.000
_cell.length_b   1.000
_cell.length_c   1.000
_cell.angle_alpha   90.00
_cell.angle_beta   90.00
_cell.angle_gamma   90.00
#
_symmetry.space_group_name_H-M   'P 1'
#
loop_
_entity.id
_entity.type
_entity.pdbx_description
1 polymer ?
#
loop_
_entity_poly.entity_id
_entity_poly.type
_entity_poly.pdbx_seq_one_letter_code
_entity_poly.pdbx_strand_id
1 'polypeptide(L)'
;MAGRQGQPSLNAKPVAAGTRVAQRVMLLAKTSEPERLRQHGARIIDNIGDIYIIDTPVTGLEAMSRERGVERLEAGLPCTALMDTTATITHADRLWDAIIPGRDATGLAGRGVMIGVMDVGFDVTHPVFLGEGGMPRVAAFWDQLDTLQTGRPVEGTDTVYVGRQYLTPDEIKAKAFSTDSRLTAHGTHTASTALMIATGQTGGITSVEDMHSRYAHPSKREGATLCLVSNYTSDGRDAVSDERRSLYTTATDILGFKYIFDRAAELSMPCVINFSEGAHDDLYESRLYCEAIERLTGPGRIICSSAGNEAYKGTYMAKPQGRERAGAFIATGSNQAFYTIASAEPPTVELTFYDDSQGKRETVAYDLTRLREYPDSVELDTINTPTSRYITAMVIYPSCYDDGRYATELLVMAPDEKTLPDAISIEIVGRENDIEVYASGGWFRADSHDTTLSSFTRDHNILFPSSARGVVCVGGTAYRTGLTNYKGEWMSSDVGREGRRMSYSSCGPTMAGLTKPDIMAPGANIIAAYNSLFMEKNPDDASRRWNVMEFDYDGRHHAWNSNSGTSMSSPVATGIIAQWLELCPTLSPSDIITIAANTATHPENDLTYPNNMYGYGQIDAYAGAMYISDHYTGISSPALPPSSTVETWYDVAGRRVNGMPQRPGLYISSGGKKLIRR
;
A
#
# COMPACT_ATOMS: atom_id res chain seq x y z
N MET A 1 -42.04 16.29 -1.47
CA MET A 1 -42.81 15.05 -1.64
C MET A 1 -42.38 14.41 -2.95
N ALA A 2 -41.60 13.36 -2.93
CA ALA A 2 -41.45 12.38 -4.00
C ALA A 2 -40.68 11.19 -3.38
N GLY A 3 -41.36 10.07 -3.30
CA GLY A 3 -40.88 8.87 -2.63
C GLY A 3 -39.74 8.20 -3.39
N ARG A 4 -38.72 7.81 -2.66
CA ARG A 4 -37.72 6.82 -3.11
C ARG A 4 -38.13 5.45 -2.60
N GLN A 5 -38.63 4.63 -3.52
CA GLN A 5 -38.72 3.19 -3.31
C GLN A 5 -37.31 2.60 -3.45
N GLY A 6 -36.73 2.22 -2.34
CA GLY A 6 -35.57 1.30 -2.30
C GLY A 6 -36.10 -0.07 -1.94
N GLN A 7 -36.09 -1.01 -2.87
CA GLN A 7 -36.37 -2.42 -2.58
C GLN A 7 -35.14 -3.05 -1.90
N PRO A 8 -35.31 -3.74 -0.78
CA PRO A 8 -34.28 -4.63 -0.24
C PRO A 8 -34.27 -5.93 -1.04
N SER A 9 -33.14 -6.30 -1.64
CA SER A 9 -32.94 -7.61 -2.25
C SER A 9 -32.73 -8.67 -1.15
N LEU A 10 -33.80 -9.38 -0.83
CA LEU A 10 -33.74 -10.58 -0.01
C LEU A 10 -33.30 -11.76 -0.90
N ASN A 11 -32.02 -12.08 -0.93
CA ASN A 11 -31.52 -13.36 -1.43
C ASN A 11 -31.72 -14.44 -0.38
N ALA A 12 -32.95 -14.94 -0.27
CA ALA A 12 -33.26 -16.17 0.45
C ALA A 12 -33.25 -17.35 -0.52
N LYS A 13 -32.37 -18.32 -0.31
CA LYS A 13 -32.41 -19.61 -1.00
C LYS A 13 -33.76 -20.29 -0.72
N PRO A 14 -34.40 -20.96 -1.70
CA PRO A 14 -35.65 -21.67 -1.48
C PRO A 14 -35.42 -22.89 -0.54
N VAL A 15 -36.02 -22.83 0.62
CA VAL A 15 -36.12 -23.99 1.52
C VAL A 15 -37.26 -24.89 1.01
N ALA A 16 -36.98 -26.20 0.93
CA ALA A 16 -37.92 -27.20 0.50
C ALA A 16 -39.21 -27.16 1.32
N ALA A 17 -40.35 -27.47 0.69
CA ALA A 17 -41.68 -27.46 1.27
C ALA A 17 -41.80 -28.42 2.43
N GLY A 18 -41.82 -27.89 3.65
CA GLY A 18 -42.08 -28.61 4.88
C GLY A 18 -42.07 -27.66 6.07
N THR A 19 -43.26 -27.27 6.55
CA THR A 19 -43.52 -26.40 7.71
C THR A 19 -43.02 -24.95 7.55
N ARG A 20 -43.92 -24.04 7.18
CA ARG A 20 -43.70 -22.61 7.25
C ARG A 20 -43.51 -22.17 8.70
N VAL A 21 -42.32 -22.16 9.19
CA VAL A 21 -41.97 -21.39 10.39
C VAL A 21 -42.15 -19.92 10.01
N ALA A 22 -43.02 -19.21 10.70
CA ALA A 22 -43.24 -17.78 10.46
C ALA A 22 -41.90 -17.05 10.62
N GLN A 23 -41.46 -16.34 9.58
CA GLN A 23 -40.22 -15.58 9.62
C GLN A 23 -40.31 -14.56 10.76
N ARG A 24 -39.31 -14.55 11.64
CA ARG A 24 -39.24 -13.66 12.81
C ARG A 24 -38.10 -12.67 12.63
N VAL A 25 -38.21 -11.53 13.27
CA VAL A 25 -37.22 -10.45 13.24
C VAL A 25 -37.01 -9.91 14.65
N MET A 26 -35.75 -9.57 14.98
CA MET A 26 -35.41 -8.89 16.23
C MET A 26 -35.43 -7.38 15.98
N LEU A 27 -36.04 -6.59 16.86
CA LEU A 27 -36.13 -5.14 16.74
C LEU A 27 -36.25 -4.45 18.10
N LEU A 28 -36.08 -3.14 18.10
CA LEU A 28 -36.35 -2.28 19.25
C LEU A 28 -37.79 -1.75 19.15
N ALA A 29 -38.50 -1.77 20.27
CA ALA A 29 -39.86 -1.24 20.41
C ALA A 29 -39.90 -0.27 21.58
N LYS A 30 -40.27 0.99 21.31
CA LYS A 30 -40.53 1.98 22.37
C LYS A 30 -41.98 1.97 22.71
N THR A 31 -42.33 1.64 23.96
CA THR A 31 -43.73 1.55 24.42
C THR A 31 -43.84 1.67 25.95
N SER A 32 -44.94 2.28 26.39
CA SER A 32 -45.39 2.28 27.78
C SER A 32 -46.24 1.06 28.15
N GLU A 33 -46.64 0.25 27.14
CA GLU A 33 -47.56 -0.90 27.32
C GLU A 33 -46.99 -2.16 26.67
N PRO A 34 -45.92 -2.81 27.26
CA PRO A 34 -45.20 -3.91 26.64
C PRO A 34 -46.06 -5.17 26.43
N GLU A 35 -47.13 -5.35 27.20
CA GLU A 35 -48.05 -6.49 27.01
C GLU A 35 -48.78 -6.47 25.68
N ARG A 36 -48.95 -5.30 25.06
CA ARG A 36 -49.53 -5.20 23.73
C ARG A 36 -48.62 -5.76 22.66
N LEU A 37 -47.29 -5.64 22.83
CA LEU A 37 -46.34 -6.27 21.92
C LEU A 37 -46.53 -7.81 21.91
N ARG A 38 -46.78 -8.41 23.06
CA ARG A 38 -46.99 -9.86 23.21
C ARG A 38 -48.26 -10.35 22.53
N GLN A 39 -49.30 -9.50 22.46
CA GLN A 39 -50.58 -9.80 21.78
C GLN A 39 -50.41 -10.03 20.28
N HIS A 40 -49.35 -9.44 19.70
CA HIS A 40 -48.98 -9.60 18.28
C HIS A 40 -47.86 -10.64 18.06
N GLY A 41 -47.62 -11.51 19.08
CA GLY A 41 -46.68 -12.60 18.99
C GLY A 41 -45.21 -12.25 19.24
N ALA A 42 -44.96 -11.02 19.75
CA ALA A 42 -43.62 -10.65 20.19
C ALA A 42 -43.18 -11.36 21.45
N ARG A 43 -41.93 -11.75 21.51
CA ARG A 43 -41.23 -12.18 22.71
C ARG A 43 -40.34 -11.03 23.16
N ILE A 44 -40.53 -10.57 24.38
CA ILE A 44 -39.65 -9.56 24.98
C ILE A 44 -38.42 -10.30 25.48
N ILE A 45 -37.24 -9.88 24.97
CA ILE A 45 -35.94 -10.45 25.30
C ILE A 45 -35.36 -9.70 26.49
N ASP A 46 -35.37 -8.34 26.40
CA ASP A 46 -34.84 -7.46 27.46
C ASP A 46 -35.41 -6.05 27.28
N ASN A 47 -35.10 -5.11 28.21
CA ASN A 47 -35.53 -3.72 28.10
C ASN A 47 -34.51 -2.75 28.72
N ILE A 48 -34.50 -1.54 28.18
CA ILE A 48 -33.75 -0.39 28.69
C ILE A 48 -34.75 0.75 28.90
N GLY A 49 -35.29 0.81 30.14
CA GLY A 49 -36.37 1.75 30.42
C GLY A 49 -37.65 1.38 29.66
N ASP A 50 -38.14 2.30 28.81
CA ASP A 50 -39.33 2.11 27.95
C ASP A 50 -39.01 1.58 26.55
N ILE A 51 -37.74 1.23 26.28
CA ILE A 51 -37.27 0.60 25.04
C ILE A 51 -37.10 -0.90 25.26
N TYR A 52 -37.81 -1.69 24.51
CA TYR A 52 -37.84 -3.16 24.59
C TYR A 52 -37.12 -3.77 23.39
N ILE A 53 -36.25 -4.74 23.66
CA ILE A 53 -35.64 -5.64 22.65
C ILE A 53 -36.62 -6.80 22.47
N ILE A 54 -37.18 -6.95 21.27
CA ILE A 54 -38.20 -7.96 20.99
C ILE A 54 -37.84 -8.80 19.78
N ASP A 55 -38.23 -10.09 19.87
CA ASP A 55 -38.25 -11.02 18.74
C ASP A 55 -39.73 -11.18 18.32
N THR A 56 -40.10 -10.87 17.09
CA THR A 56 -41.47 -10.83 16.61
C THR A 56 -41.64 -11.45 15.24
N PRO A 57 -42.82 -12.09 14.94
CA PRO A 57 -43.16 -12.53 13.61
C PRO A 57 -43.28 -11.30 12.67
N VAL A 58 -42.68 -11.38 11.47
CA VAL A 58 -42.79 -10.31 10.45
C VAL A 58 -44.23 -9.97 10.13
N THR A 59 -45.12 -10.98 10.18
CA THR A 59 -46.57 -10.82 9.95
C THR A 59 -47.29 -10.02 11.04
N GLY A 60 -46.71 -9.83 12.23
CA GLY A 60 -47.26 -9.05 13.32
C GLY A 60 -46.85 -7.58 13.31
N LEU A 61 -45.85 -7.18 12.51
CA LEU A 61 -45.26 -5.82 12.52
C LEU A 61 -46.23 -4.74 12.20
N GLU A 62 -47.06 -4.91 11.16
CA GLU A 62 -48.03 -3.91 10.74
C GLU A 62 -49.10 -3.66 11.81
N ALA A 63 -49.61 -4.70 12.41
CA ALA A 63 -50.60 -4.60 13.49
C ALA A 63 -49.98 -3.93 14.73
N MET A 64 -48.76 -4.33 15.08
CA MET A 64 -48.02 -3.79 16.21
C MET A 64 -47.68 -2.31 16.05
N SER A 65 -47.36 -1.86 14.83
CA SER A 65 -47.07 -0.46 14.55
C SER A 65 -48.27 0.49 14.64
N ARG A 66 -49.46 -0.07 14.64
CA ARG A 66 -50.75 0.65 14.79
C ARG A 66 -51.30 0.62 16.21
N GLU A 67 -50.66 -0.09 17.09
CA GLU A 67 -51.10 -0.20 18.49
C GLU A 67 -50.94 1.14 19.22
N ARG A 68 -52.04 1.49 19.95
CA ARG A 68 -51.98 2.67 20.81
C ARG A 68 -51.07 2.40 21.98
N GLY A 69 -50.03 3.21 22.15
CA GLY A 69 -49.00 3.04 23.18
C GLY A 69 -47.66 2.51 22.64
N VAL A 70 -47.59 2.04 21.38
CA VAL A 70 -46.33 1.80 20.67
C VAL A 70 -45.92 3.08 19.95
N GLU A 71 -44.89 3.73 20.48
CA GLU A 71 -44.41 5.00 19.93
C GLU A 71 -43.54 4.78 18.69
N ARG A 72 -42.70 3.72 18.71
CA ARG A 72 -41.77 3.46 17.63
C ARG A 72 -41.36 1.97 17.60
N LEU A 73 -41.22 1.43 16.39
CA LEU A 73 -40.58 0.16 16.09
C LEU A 73 -39.37 0.43 15.20
N GLU A 74 -38.22 -0.12 15.54
CA GLU A 74 -36.99 0.08 14.81
C GLU A 74 -36.31 -1.26 14.58
N ALA A 75 -36.27 -1.68 13.31
CA ALA A 75 -35.47 -2.84 12.92
C ALA A 75 -34.03 -2.37 12.74
N GLY A 76 -33.13 -2.85 13.58
CA GLY A 76 -31.71 -2.56 13.47
C GLY A 76 -31.16 -3.05 12.13
N LEU A 77 -30.25 -2.29 11.56
CA LEU A 77 -29.43 -2.78 10.48
C LEU A 77 -28.36 -3.72 11.07
N PRO A 78 -27.99 -4.81 10.37
CA PRO A 78 -26.90 -5.64 10.82
C PRO A 78 -25.62 -4.78 10.86
N CYS A 79 -24.95 -4.77 12.00
CA CYS A 79 -23.63 -4.14 12.13
C CYS A 79 -22.63 -4.96 11.33
N THR A 80 -21.85 -4.32 10.45
CA THR A 80 -20.73 -4.94 9.77
C THR A 80 -19.46 -4.72 10.58
N ALA A 81 -18.66 -5.77 10.76
CA ALA A 81 -17.38 -5.68 11.44
C ALA A 81 -16.39 -4.83 10.62
N LEU A 82 -15.57 -4.05 11.29
CA LEU A 82 -14.51 -3.25 10.66
C LEU A 82 -13.46 -4.20 10.05
N MET A 83 -12.91 -3.90 8.85
CA MET A 83 -12.00 -4.73 8.04
C MET A 83 -12.62 -6.00 7.41
N ASP A 84 -13.82 -6.38 7.75
CA ASP A 84 -14.50 -7.52 7.14
C ASP A 84 -14.67 -7.36 5.63
N THR A 85 -15.06 -6.16 5.16
CA THR A 85 -15.28 -5.89 3.74
C THR A 85 -14.05 -6.21 2.90
N THR A 86 -12.84 -5.76 3.31
CA THR A 86 -11.60 -5.98 2.56
C THR A 86 -11.24 -7.46 2.51
N ALA A 87 -11.31 -8.16 3.66
CA ALA A 87 -11.00 -9.58 3.75
C ALA A 87 -12.05 -10.43 3.00
N THR A 88 -13.33 -10.07 3.10
CA THR A 88 -14.41 -10.78 2.41
C THR A 88 -14.34 -10.63 0.90
N ILE A 89 -14.06 -9.42 0.38
CA ILE A 89 -13.91 -9.17 -1.05
C ILE A 89 -12.72 -9.91 -1.65
N THR A 90 -11.64 -10.03 -0.91
CA THR A 90 -10.44 -10.76 -1.35
C THR A 90 -10.48 -12.25 -0.98
N HIS A 91 -11.53 -12.71 -0.29
CA HIS A 91 -11.66 -14.06 0.28
C HIS A 91 -10.51 -14.44 1.23
N ALA A 92 -9.79 -13.47 1.80
CA ALA A 92 -8.74 -13.72 2.79
C ALA A 92 -9.32 -14.25 4.12
N ASP A 93 -10.54 -13.84 4.46
CA ASP A 93 -11.29 -14.35 5.62
C ASP A 93 -11.51 -15.87 5.57
N ARG A 94 -11.69 -16.43 4.37
CA ARG A 94 -11.85 -17.87 4.19
C ARG A 94 -10.58 -18.65 4.54
N LEU A 95 -9.40 -18.03 4.43
CA LEU A 95 -8.13 -18.69 4.72
C LEU A 95 -7.84 -18.78 6.21
N TRP A 96 -8.43 -17.93 7.05
CA TRP A 96 -8.09 -17.90 8.48
C TRP A 96 -8.50 -19.17 9.23
N ASP A 97 -9.54 -19.87 8.76
CA ASP A 97 -10.05 -21.12 9.36
C ASP A 97 -10.16 -22.26 8.32
N ALA A 98 -9.57 -22.10 7.14
CA ALA A 98 -9.64 -23.07 6.05
C ALA A 98 -8.93 -24.39 6.40
N ILE A 99 -9.52 -25.49 5.98
CA ILE A 99 -8.82 -26.79 5.89
C ILE A 99 -8.19 -26.84 4.50
N ILE A 100 -6.87 -26.74 4.45
CA ILE A 100 -6.12 -26.80 3.20
C ILE A 100 -5.73 -28.26 2.93
N PRO A 101 -6.03 -28.82 1.73
CA PRO A 101 -5.64 -30.18 1.40
C PRO A 101 -4.14 -30.42 1.58
N GLY A 102 -3.79 -31.52 2.26
CA GLY A 102 -2.40 -31.90 2.50
C GLY A 102 -1.70 -31.20 3.69
N ARG A 103 -2.43 -30.43 4.50
CA ARG A 103 -1.90 -29.81 5.73
C ARG A 103 -2.62 -30.29 6.99
N ASP A 104 -1.83 -30.48 8.05
CA ASP A 104 -2.37 -30.87 9.38
C ASP A 104 -2.91 -29.66 10.16
N ALA A 105 -2.50 -28.43 9.81
CA ALA A 105 -2.92 -27.21 10.48
C ALA A 105 -4.13 -26.56 9.78
N THR A 106 -5.09 -26.11 10.58
CA THR A 106 -6.20 -25.29 10.08
C THR A 106 -5.80 -23.82 9.98
N GLY A 107 -6.25 -23.17 8.92
CA GLY A 107 -6.07 -21.75 8.67
C GLY A 107 -4.67 -21.33 8.29
N LEU A 108 -4.58 -20.19 7.60
CA LEU A 108 -3.35 -19.53 7.22
C LEU A 108 -3.27 -18.16 7.90
N ALA A 109 -2.11 -17.83 8.44
CA ALA A 109 -1.85 -16.56 9.14
C ALA A 109 -0.49 -15.95 8.79
N GLY A 110 0.16 -16.45 7.74
CA GLY A 110 1.54 -16.07 7.39
C GLY A 110 2.58 -16.65 8.36
N ARG A 111 2.28 -17.79 9.02
CA ARG A 111 3.20 -18.43 9.97
C ARG A 111 4.52 -18.79 9.30
N GLY A 112 5.63 -18.43 9.94
CA GLY A 112 6.98 -18.67 9.40
C GLY A 112 7.33 -17.78 8.20
N VAL A 113 6.55 -16.72 7.95
CA VAL A 113 6.79 -15.75 6.88
C VAL A 113 7.11 -14.38 7.49
N MET A 114 8.07 -13.70 6.92
CA MET A 114 8.36 -12.30 7.25
C MET A 114 7.60 -11.37 6.32
N ILE A 115 6.85 -10.43 6.89
CA ILE A 115 6.33 -9.27 6.18
C ILE A 115 7.29 -8.11 6.44
N GLY A 116 8.01 -7.70 5.40
CA GLY A 116 8.79 -6.46 5.43
C GLY A 116 7.88 -5.28 5.15
N VAL A 117 8.06 -4.17 5.85
CA VAL A 117 7.40 -2.90 5.49
C VAL A 117 8.44 -1.80 5.52
N MET A 118 8.67 -1.20 4.36
CA MET A 118 9.50 -0.01 4.24
C MET A 118 8.57 1.17 3.96
N ASP A 119 8.55 2.14 4.89
CA ASP A 119 7.55 3.20 4.91
C ASP A 119 7.92 4.27 5.96
N VAL A 120 7.09 5.27 6.17
CA VAL A 120 7.28 6.41 7.07
C VAL A 120 6.25 6.45 8.20
N GLY A 121 6.65 6.88 9.41
CA GLY A 121 5.71 7.13 10.50
C GLY A 121 5.22 5.86 11.23
N PHE A 122 6.12 5.04 11.74
CA PHE A 122 5.77 3.84 12.49
C PHE A 122 5.51 4.12 13.98
N ASP A 123 4.43 3.53 14.49
CA ASP A 123 4.06 3.43 15.91
C ASP A 123 3.86 1.95 16.28
N VAL A 124 4.85 1.35 16.93
CA VAL A 124 4.79 -0.07 17.34
C VAL A 124 4.10 -0.26 18.68
N THR A 125 3.60 0.81 19.32
CA THR A 125 2.86 0.73 20.59
C THR A 125 1.38 0.37 20.41
N HIS A 126 0.87 0.48 19.16
CA HIS A 126 -0.51 0.10 18.88
C HIS A 126 -0.71 -1.40 19.12
N PRO A 127 -1.79 -1.82 19.84
CA PRO A 127 -1.97 -3.23 20.24
C PRO A 127 -2.02 -4.23 19.08
N VAL A 128 -2.31 -3.80 17.85
CA VAL A 128 -2.28 -4.65 16.66
C VAL A 128 -0.90 -5.29 16.41
N PHE A 129 0.18 -4.60 16.80
CA PHE A 129 1.55 -5.09 16.63
C PHE A 129 2.04 -5.99 17.76
N LEU A 130 1.24 -6.18 18.81
CA LEU A 130 1.64 -6.97 19.95
C LEU A 130 1.29 -8.45 19.75
N GLY A 131 2.21 -9.31 20.12
CA GLY A 131 2.05 -10.74 20.18
C GLY A 131 1.77 -11.26 21.59
N GLU A 132 2.08 -12.54 21.82
CA GLU A 132 1.93 -13.15 23.12
C GLU A 132 2.79 -12.45 24.17
N GLY A 133 2.22 -12.24 25.37
CA GLY A 133 2.90 -11.54 26.46
C GLY A 133 3.04 -10.02 26.27
N GLY A 134 2.37 -9.41 25.28
CA GLY A 134 2.41 -7.97 25.04
C GLY A 134 3.73 -7.46 24.44
N MET A 135 4.53 -8.36 23.85
CA MET A 135 5.76 -7.99 23.16
C MET A 135 5.48 -7.74 21.67
N PRO A 136 6.20 -6.79 21.01
CA PRO A 136 6.02 -6.53 19.58
C PRO A 136 6.27 -7.75 18.71
N ARG A 137 5.42 -7.98 17.71
CA ARG A 137 5.61 -8.97 16.62
C ARG A 137 6.59 -8.48 15.56
N VAL A 138 7.54 -7.66 15.94
CA VAL A 138 8.53 -7.05 15.08
C VAL A 138 9.88 -7.70 15.40
N ALA A 139 10.44 -8.42 14.44
CA ALA A 139 11.73 -9.10 14.60
C ALA A 139 12.92 -8.15 14.42
N ALA A 140 12.71 -7.07 13.68
CA ALA A 140 13.70 -6.02 13.51
C ALA A 140 13.02 -4.70 13.12
N PHE A 141 13.57 -3.60 13.63
CA PHE A 141 13.16 -2.25 13.23
C PHE A 141 14.43 -1.45 12.90
N TRP A 142 14.56 -1.04 11.66
CA TRP A 142 15.63 -0.16 11.22
C TRP A 142 15.07 1.24 10.92
N ASP A 143 15.45 2.20 11.75
CA ASP A 143 15.11 3.61 11.55
C ASP A 143 16.30 4.29 10.84
N GLN A 144 16.20 4.46 9.51
CA GLN A 144 17.24 5.11 8.69
C GLN A 144 17.42 6.58 9.05
N LEU A 145 16.40 7.22 9.64
CA LEU A 145 16.43 8.64 10.01
C LEU A 145 17.06 8.89 11.38
N ASP A 146 17.24 7.85 12.19
CA ASP A 146 17.82 7.99 13.53
C ASP A 146 19.27 8.52 13.45
N THR A 147 19.61 9.45 14.34
CA THR A 147 20.93 10.08 14.36
C THR A 147 21.99 9.27 15.09
N LEU A 148 21.59 8.30 15.89
CA LEU A 148 22.49 7.42 16.60
C LEU A 148 23.03 6.35 15.65
N GLN A 149 24.20 6.61 15.08
CA GLN A 149 24.88 5.76 14.12
C GLN A 149 25.29 4.42 14.75
N THR A 150 24.47 3.40 14.57
CA THR A 150 24.83 2.01 14.89
C THR A 150 24.31 1.10 13.80
N GLY A 151 24.94 1.17 12.64
CA GLY A 151 24.65 0.24 11.56
C GLY A 151 25.42 -1.07 11.72
N ARG A 152 25.04 -2.07 10.97
CA ARG A 152 25.78 -3.35 10.85
C ARG A 152 26.83 -3.20 9.76
N PRO A 153 28.14 -3.36 10.06
CA PRO A 153 29.12 -3.41 8.99
C PRO A 153 28.87 -4.65 8.12
N VAL A 154 28.81 -4.45 6.82
CA VAL A 154 28.84 -5.54 5.84
C VAL A 154 30.33 -5.87 5.60
N GLU A 155 30.68 -7.15 5.70
CA GLU A 155 32.06 -7.60 5.47
C GLU A 155 32.55 -7.13 4.08
N GLY A 156 33.70 -6.47 4.04
CA GLY A 156 34.30 -5.97 2.81
C GLY A 156 33.81 -4.58 2.36
N THR A 157 33.02 -3.89 3.18
CA THR A 157 32.57 -2.52 2.93
C THR A 157 33.09 -1.54 3.98
N ASP A 158 33.11 -0.25 3.65
CA ASP A 158 33.40 0.80 4.61
C ASP A 158 32.27 0.91 5.65
N THR A 159 32.64 1.24 6.90
CA THR A 159 31.67 1.43 7.98
C THR A 159 30.95 2.77 7.89
N VAL A 160 30.11 2.95 6.87
CA VAL A 160 29.17 4.07 6.79
C VAL A 160 27.79 3.58 7.23
N TYR A 161 27.27 4.18 8.30
CA TYR A 161 25.99 3.78 8.86
C TYR A 161 24.90 4.79 8.51
N VAL A 162 23.78 4.26 7.99
CA VAL A 162 22.55 5.02 7.82
C VAL A 162 21.61 4.61 8.95
N GLY A 163 21.30 5.54 9.86
CA GLY A 163 20.34 5.32 10.95
C GLY A 163 20.75 4.28 12.01
N ARG A 164 19.76 3.72 12.69
CA ARG A 164 19.93 2.74 13.76
C ARG A 164 18.96 1.57 13.62
N GLN A 165 19.46 0.36 13.86
CA GLN A 165 18.65 -0.86 13.96
C GLN A 165 18.36 -1.24 15.40
N TYR A 166 17.17 -1.80 15.63
CA TYR A 166 16.66 -2.33 16.89
C TYR A 166 16.28 -3.79 16.65
N LEU A 167 16.90 -4.74 17.35
CA LEU A 167 16.85 -6.16 17.02
C LEU A 167 16.20 -7.02 18.10
N THR A 168 16.08 -6.50 19.30
CA THR A 168 15.42 -7.23 20.39
C THR A 168 14.05 -6.65 20.67
N PRO A 169 13.09 -7.49 21.13
CA PRO A 169 11.75 -6.99 21.49
C PRO A 169 11.77 -5.83 22.49
N ASP A 170 12.70 -5.86 23.46
CA ASP A 170 12.84 -4.78 24.45
C ASP A 170 13.34 -3.48 23.82
N GLU A 171 14.34 -3.54 22.92
CA GLU A 171 14.81 -2.37 22.17
C GLU A 171 13.71 -1.77 21.31
N ILE A 172 12.95 -2.61 20.59
CA ILE A 172 11.84 -2.20 19.73
C ILE A 172 10.72 -1.57 20.54
N LYS A 173 10.36 -2.17 21.69
CA LYS A 173 9.38 -1.62 22.61
C LYS A 173 9.85 -0.27 23.20
N ALA A 174 11.12 -0.14 23.54
CA ALA A 174 11.72 1.10 24.05
C ALA A 174 11.82 2.18 22.97
N LYS A 175 12.09 1.82 21.70
CA LYS A 175 12.08 2.74 20.56
C LYS A 175 10.68 3.31 20.32
N ALA A 176 9.66 2.48 20.38
CA ALA A 176 8.24 2.80 20.27
C ALA A 176 7.83 3.45 18.93
N PHE A 177 8.57 4.42 18.42
CA PHE A 177 8.23 5.25 17.26
C PHE A 177 9.42 5.44 16.32
N SER A 178 9.17 5.54 15.01
CA SER A 178 10.17 6.05 14.07
C SER A 178 10.42 7.55 14.28
N THR A 179 11.56 8.02 13.82
CA THR A 179 11.99 9.43 13.99
C THR A 179 11.01 10.43 13.39
N ASP A 180 10.31 10.05 12.33
CA ASP A 180 9.33 10.84 11.58
C ASP A 180 7.87 10.68 12.06
N SER A 181 7.61 9.84 13.06
CA SER A 181 6.24 9.53 13.55
C SER A 181 5.41 10.73 13.98
N ARG A 182 6.04 11.89 14.27
CA ARG A 182 5.33 13.15 14.56
C ARG A 182 4.79 13.82 13.29
N LEU A 183 5.29 13.47 12.12
CA LEU A 183 4.98 14.12 10.83
C LEU A 183 3.98 13.33 10.01
N THR A 184 3.97 12.00 10.16
CA THR A 184 3.14 11.11 9.36
C THR A 184 2.71 9.87 10.14
N ALA A 185 1.65 9.21 9.68
CA ALA A 185 1.10 7.98 10.24
C ALA A 185 1.03 6.85 9.20
N HIS A 186 1.59 7.06 8.01
CA HIS A 186 1.36 6.21 6.85
C HIS A 186 1.86 4.77 7.07
N GLY A 187 3.10 4.57 7.54
CA GLY A 187 3.68 3.25 7.76
C GLY A 187 3.01 2.44 8.88
N THR A 188 2.46 3.12 9.90
CA THR A 188 1.62 2.44 10.91
C THR A 188 0.39 1.81 10.25
N HIS A 189 -0.25 2.56 9.34
CA HIS A 189 -1.44 2.12 8.65
C HIS A 189 -1.14 0.97 7.68
N THR A 190 -0.11 1.08 6.85
CA THR A 190 0.27 0.05 5.86
C THR A 190 0.75 -1.24 6.53
N ALA A 191 1.62 -1.14 7.56
CA ALA A 191 2.11 -2.31 8.28
C ALA A 191 0.98 -3.07 8.99
N SER A 192 0.07 -2.34 9.63
CA SER A 192 -1.09 -2.98 10.28
C SER A 192 -2.08 -3.58 9.28
N THR A 193 -2.27 -2.95 8.11
CA THR A 193 -3.10 -3.51 7.04
C THR A 193 -2.56 -4.88 6.59
N ALA A 194 -1.27 -4.97 6.24
CA ALA A 194 -0.66 -6.22 5.81
C ALA A 194 -0.76 -7.31 6.89
N LEU A 195 -0.44 -6.96 8.13
CA LEU A 195 -0.50 -7.89 9.26
C LEU A 195 -1.93 -8.39 9.51
N MET A 196 -2.93 -7.51 9.49
CA MET A 196 -4.32 -7.87 9.75
C MET A 196 -4.90 -8.79 8.68
N ILE A 197 -4.60 -8.54 7.41
CA ILE A 197 -5.03 -9.41 6.30
C ILE A 197 -4.37 -10.78 6.42
N ALA A 198 -3.07 -10.84 6.72
CA ALA A 198 -2.38 -12.12 6.88
C ALA A 198 -2.93 -12.93 8.06
N THR A 199 -3.12 -12.29 9.22
CA THR A 199 -3.38 -12.99 10.50
C THR A 199 -4.85 -13.13 10.88
N GLY A 200 -5.75 -12.41 10.20
CA GLY A 200 -7.17 -12.35 10.57
C GLY A 200 -7.43 -11.51 11.83
N GLN A 201 -6.49 -10.67 12.22
CA GLN A 201 -6.74 -9.68 13.26
C GLN A 201 -7.57 -8.55 12.66
N THR A 202 -8.87 -8.58 12.89
CA THR A 202 -9.77 -7.52 12.42
C THR A 202 -9.79 -6.36 13.41
N GLY A 203 -9.99 -5.13 12.93
CA GLY A 203 -10.14 -3.93 13.76
C GLY A 203 -11.26 -4.07 14.81
N GLY A 204 -11.25 -3.19 15.81
CA GLY A 204 -12.22 -3.18 16.89
C GLY A 204 -11.72 -3.82 18.18
N ILE A 205 -10.41 -4.00 18.36
CA ILE A 205 -9.81 -4.30 19.66
C ILE A 205 -9.85 -3.01 20.49
N THR A 206 -10.71 -2.99 21.51
CA THR A 206 -10.91 -1.82 22.36
C THR A 206 -10.43 -2.06 23.79
N SER A 207 -10.12 -3.32 24.14
CA SER A 207 -9.68 -3.69 25.47
C SER A 207 -8.63 -4.80 25.42
N VAL A 208 -7.93 -5.01 26.54
CA VAL A 208 -6.99 -6.14 26.70
C VAL A 208 -7.73 -7.47 26.65
N GLU A 209 -8.96 -7.53 27.17
CA GLU A 209 -9.82 -8.70 27.13
C GLU A 209 -10.22 -9.05 25.68
N ASP A 210 -10.57 -8.05 24.86
CA ASP A 210 -10.83 -8.23 23.43
C ASP A 210 -9.60 -8.79 22.72
N MET A 211 -8.42 -8.25 23.05
CA MET A 211 -7.15 -8.74 22.50
C MET A 211 -6.92 -10.20 22.89
N HIS A 212 -7.06 -10.55 24.17
CA HIS A 212 -6.90 -11.94 24.67
C HIS A 212 -7.92 -12.91 24.05
N SER A 213 -9.19 -12.51 23.94
CA SER A 213 -10.23 -13.38 23.37
C SER A 213 -10.00 -13.67 21.86
N ARG A 214 -9.51 -12.69 21.12
CA ARG A 214 -9.19 -12.83 19.68
C ARG A 214 -7.90 -13.60 19.43
N TYR A 215 -6.92 -13.50 20.33
CA TYR A 215 -5.70 -14.30 20.33
C TYR A 215 -5.89 -15.71 20.91
N ALA A 216 -7.07 -16.04 21.47
CA ALA A 216 -7.32 -17.35 22.04
C ALA A 216 -7.32 -18.48 20.99
N HIS A 217 -7.52 -18.19 19.71
CA HIS A 217 -7.38 -19.19 18.65
C HIS A 217 -5.90 -19.49 18.37
N PRO A 218 -5.43 -20.74 18.48
CA PRO A 218 -4.01 -21.11 18.34
C PRO A 218 -3.37 -20.63 17.02
N SER A 219 -4.13 -20.65 15.92
CA SER A 219 -3.65 -20.17 14.60
C SER A 219 -3.40 -18.65 14.53
N LYS A 220 -4.00 -17.87 15.44
CA LYS A 220 -3.84 -16.42 15.49
C LYS A 220 -2.68 -15.96 16.37
N ARG A 221 -2.15 -16.85 17.24
CA ARG A 221 -0.99 -16.58 18.11
C ARG A 221 0.33 -16.61 17.36
N GLU A 222 0.45 -17.47 16.34
CA GLU A 222 1.65 -17.66 15.53
C GLU A 222 1.37 -17.20 14.10
N GLY A 223 1.32 -15.89 13.87
CA GLY A 223 1.14 -15.31 12.54
C GLY A 223 2.45 -14.80 11.94
N ALA A 224 2.34 -14.05 10.86
CA ALA A 224 3.45 -13.39 10.22
C ALA A 224 4.26 -12.53 11.20
N THR A 225 5.56 -12.45 10.97
CA THR A 225 6.52 -11.63 11.72
C THR A 225 6.85 -10.39 10.91
N LEU A 226 6.91 -9.22 11.54
CA LEU A 226 7.23 -7.97 10.87
C LEU A 226 8.74 -7.67 10.89
N CYS A 227 9.23 -7.05 9.81
CA CYS A 227 10.48 -6.31 9.76
C CYS A 227 10.19 -4.90 9.22
N LEU A 228 10.45 -3.88 10.02
CA LEU A 228 10.12 -2.49 9.69
C LEU A 228 11.38 -1.71 9.32
N VAL A 229 11.30 -0.92 8.26
CA VAL A 229 12.34 0.04 7.85
C VAL A 229 11.68 1.40 7.69
N SER A 230 12.04 2.36 8.55
CA SER A 230 11.64 3.76 8.36
C SER A 230 12.63 4.43 7.43
N ASN A 231 12.19 4.81 6.24
CA ASN A 231 12.98 5.47 5.23
C ASN A 231 12.69 6.98 5.15
N TYR A 232 13.29 7.66 4.19
CA TYR A 232 13.10 9.09 3.96
C TYR A 232 12.18 9.32 2.76
N THR A 233 11.18 10.17 2.95
CA THR A 233 10.34 10.71 1.88
C THR A 233 10.29 12.24 1.95
N SER A 234 9.75 12.86 0.92
CA SER A 234 9.50 14.32 0.91
C SER A 234 8.60 14.76 2.07
N ASP A 235 7.68 13.92 2.52
CA ASP A 235 6.78 14.21 3.63
C ASP A 235 7.50 14.19 4.98
N GLY A 236 8.55 13.37 5.09
CA GLY A 236 9.45 13.31 6.25
C GLY A 236 10.57 14.36 6.26
N ARG A 237 10.53 15.34 5.35
CA ARG A 237 11.61 16.31 5.15
C ARG A 237 12.11 16.98 6.43
N ASP A 238 11.20 17.33 7.34
CA ASP A 238 11.52 18.03 8.58
C ASP A 238 12.04 17.08 9.69
N ALA A 239 12.10 15.79 9.45
CA ALA A 239 12.73 14.82 10.34
C ALA A 239 14.26 14.78 10.21
N VAL A 240 14.82 15.34 9.11
CA VAL A 240 16.23 15.24 8.76
C VAL A 240 16.81 16.63 8.48
N SER A 241 18.04 16.90 8.98
CA SER A 241 18.74 18.15 8.67
C SER A 241 19.12 18.24 7.19
N ASP A 242 19.27 19.45 6.66
CA ASP A 242 19.61 19.70 5.26
C ASP A 242 20.90 18.98 4.82
N GLU A 243 21.90 18.93 5.70
CA GLU A 243 23.18 18.28 5.40
C GLU A 243 23.05 16.76 5.23
N ARG A 244 22.04 16.15 5.88
CA ARG A 244 21.82 14.71 5.81
C ARG A 244 20.90 14.28 4.67
N ARG A 245 20.12 15.20 4.09
CA ARG A 245 19.14 14.86 3.03
C ARG A 245 19.79 14.21 1.82
N SER A 246 21.01 14.63 1.46
CA SER A 246 21.74 14.05 0.35
C SER A 246 22.16 12.57 0.53
N LEU A 247 22.06 12.05 1.75
CA LEU A 247 22.31 10.62 2.04
C LEU A 247 21.14 9.73 1.63
N TYR A 248 19.92 10.30 1.51
CA TYR A 248 18.70 9.56 1.25
C TYR A 248 18.31 9.70 -0.22
N THR A 249 18.47 8.62 -0.94
CA THR A 249 18.15 8.50 -2.37
C THR A 249 17.54 7.13 -2.62
N THR A 250 17.19 6.82 -3.85
CA THR A 250 16.76 5.47 -4.25
C THR A 250 17.78 4.38 -3.87
N ALA A 251 19.07 4.72 -3.71
CA ALA A 251 20.07 3.77 -3.21
C ALA A 251 19.81 3.35 -1.75
N THR A 252 19.25 4.23 -0.91
CA THR A 252 18.85 3.87 0.46
C THR A 252 17.61 2.98 0.48
N ASP A 253 16.76 3.02 -0.55
CA ASP A 253 15.64 2.10 -0.70
C ASP A 253 16.14 0.68 -0.97
N ILE A 254 17.11 0.52 -1.88
CA ILE A 254 17.77 -0.77 -2.14
C ILE A 254 18.43 -1.32 -0.87
N LEU A 255 19.06 -0.47 -0.06
CA LEU A 255 19.59 -0.89 1.25
C LEU A 255 18.48 -1.39 2.17
N GLY A 256 17.32 -0.74 2.18
CA GLY A 256 16.15 -1.14 2.97
C GLY A 256 15.60 -2.49 2.54
N PHE A 257 15.38 -2.71 1.25
CA PHE A 257 14.93 -4.01 0.72
C PHE A 257 15.93 -5.13 1.03
N LYS A 258 17.21 -4.87 0.80
CA LYS A 258 18.28 -5.82 1.11
C LYS A 258 18.30 -6.17 2.59
N TYR A 259 18.21 -5.18 3.48
CA TYR A 259 18.17 -5.38 4.92
C TYR A 259 17.02 -6.30 5.34
N ILE A 260 15.81 -6.07 4.82
CA ILE A 260 14.64 -6.89 5.15
C ILE A 260 14.85 -8.33 4.68
N PHE A 261 15.33 -8.56 3.46
CA PHE A 261 15.59 -9.90 2.95
C PHE A 261 16.74 -10.60 3.71
N ASP A 262 17.79 -9.88 4.09
CA ASP A 262 18.88 -10.43 4.91
C ASP A 262 18.37 -10.86 6.29
N ARG A 263 17.51 -10.05 6.93
CA ARG A 263 16.88 -10.41 8.21
C ARG A 263 15.98 -11.64 8.08
N ALA A 264 15.20 -11.73 7.01
CA ALA A 264 14.38 -12.90 6.74
C ALA A 264 15.25 -14.16 6.55
N ALA A 265 16.33 -14.05 5.78
CA ALA A 265 17.29 -15.15 5.55
C ALA A 265 17.97 -15.61 6.85
N GLU A 266 18.38 -14.68 7.72
CA GLU A 266 18.95 -14.99 9.04
C GLU A 266 17.97 -15.78 9.92
N LEU A 267 16.67 -15.54 9.78
CA LEU A 267 15.61 -16.25 10.49
C LEU A 267 15.08 -17.46 9.72
N SER A 268 15.63 -17.76 8.54
CA SER A 268 15.20 -18.85 7.64
C SER A 268 13.72 -18.73 7.24
N MET A 269 13.24 -17.51 6.99
CA MET A 269 11.88 -17.22 6.59
C MET A 269 11.81 -16.76 5.13
N PRO A 270 10.81 -17.18 4.34
CA PRO A 270 10.45 -16.46 3.13
C PRO A 270 9.93 -15.07 3.52
N CYS A 271 10.00 -14.12 2.57
CA CYS A 271 9.69 -12.73 2.84
C CYS A 271 8.89 -12.10 1.71
N VAL A 272 7.88 -11.32 2.07
CA VAL A 272 7.23 -10.39 1.18
C VAL A 272 7.34 -8.98 1.75
N ILE A 273 7.83 -8.04 0.95
CA ILE A 273 7.99 -6.63 1.31
C ILE A 273 6.80 -5.85 0.76
N ASN A 274 6.21 -5.01 1.60
CA ASN A 274 5.32 -3.92 1.17
C ASN A 274 6.12 -2.63 1.02
N PHE A 275 6.02 -1.99 -0.15
CA PHE A 275 6.54 -0.67 -0.41
C PHE A 275 5.43 0.21 -0.99
N SER A 276 4.87 1.07 -0.15
CA SER A 276 3.71 1.89 -0.49
C SER A 276 4.08 3.33 -0.86
N GLU A 277 5.23 3.50 -1.44
CA GLU A 277 5.80 4.76 -1.89
C GLU A 277 6.18 4.66 -3.36
N GLY A 278 6.51 5.78 -3.98
CA GLY A 278 6.96 5.78 -5.36
C GLY A 278 7.36 7.16 -5.87
N ALA A 279 8.15 7.14 -6.92
CA ALA A 279 8.54 8.31 -7.69
C ALA A 279 8.10 8.14 -9.15
N HIS A 280 8.13 9.21 -9.93
CA HIS A 280 7.96 9.07 -11.37
C HIS A 280 9.12 8.25 -11.94
N ASP A 281 8.79 7.36 -12.88
CA ASP A 281 9.79 6.60 -13.64
C ASP A 281 10.55 7.52 -14.58
N ASP A 282 11.78 7.16 -14.94
CA ASP A 282 12.59 7.87 -15.91
C ASP A 282 13.26 6.89 -16.88
N LEU A 283 13.77 7.43 -18.00
CA LEU A 283 14.45 6.64 -19.03
C LEU A 283 15.96 6.58 -18.86
N TYR A 284 16.50 7.20 -17.82
CA TYR A 284 17.93 7.35 -17.66
C TYR A 284 18.50 6.69 -16.39
N GLU A 285 17.90 6.91 -15.22
CA GLU A 285 18.53 6.57 -13.94
C GLU A 285 18.10 5.20 -13.37
N SER A 286 16.97 4.65 -13.79
CA SER A 286 16.34 3.49 -13.14
C SER A 286 17.02 2.14 -13.42
N ARG A 287 17.95 2.04 -14.38
CA ARG A 287 18.52 0.75 -14.82
C ARG A 287 19.20 -0.05 -13.71
N LEU A 288 20.14 0.56 -12.97
CA LEU A 288 20.86 -0.14 -11.90
C LEU A 288 19.94 -0.51 -10.73
N TYR A 289 18.96 0.34 -10.46
CA TYR A 289 17.96 0.07 -9.44
C TYR A 289 17.07 -1.13 -9.83
N CYS A 290 16.56 -1.17 -11.07
CA CYS A 290 15.79 -2.31 -11.59
C CYS A 290 16.61 -3.59 -11.54
N GLU A 291 17.88 -3.56 -11.97
CA GLU A 291 18.79 -4.70 -11.92
C GLU A 291 19.04 -5.16 -10.46
N ALA A 292 19.18 -4.24 -9.53
CA ALA A 292 19.33 -4.54 -8.11
C ALA A 292 18.07 -5.23 -7.55
N ILE A 293 16.88 -4.74 -7.89
CA ILE A 293 15.61 -5.40 -7.50
C ILE A 293 15.51 -6.81 -8.09
N GLU A 294 15.80 -6.99 -9.38
CA GLU A 294 15.75 -8.29 -10.03
C GLU A 294 16.72 -9.30 -9.37
N ARG A 295 17.86 -8.84 -8.88
CA ARG A 295 18.81 -9.68 -8.12
C ARG A 295 18.37 -9.95 -6.68
N LEU A 296 17.66 -9.03 -6.05
CA LEU A 296 17.14 -9.17 -4.68
C LEU A 296 15.93 -10.08 -4.62
N THR A 297 15.04 -10.00 -5.63
CA THR A 297 13.80 -10.80 -5.70
C THR A 297 14.05 -12.20 -6.24
N GLY A 298 13.10 -13.10 -6.04
CA GLY A 298 13.19 -14.49 -6.50
C GLY A 298 12.41 -15.44 -5.59
N PRO A 299 12.73 -16.75 -5.59
CA PRO A 299 12.03 -17.73 -4.74
C PRO A 299 12.07 -17.32 -3.26
N GLY A 300 10.89 -17.17 -2.66
CA GLY A 300 10.70 -16.75 -1.26
C GLY A 300 11.08 -15.29 -0.98
N ARG A 301 11.31 -14.47 -2.00
CA ARG A 301 11.65 -13.04 -1.86
C ARG A 301 10.83 -12.20 -2.84
N ILE A 302 9.80 -11.55 -2.34
CA ILE A 302 8.81 -10.81 -3.13
C ILE A 302 8.76 -9.36 -2.67
N ILE A 303 8.63 -8.43 -3.60
CA ILE A 303 8.33 -7.03 -3.33
C ILE A 303 6.96 -6.73 -3.97
N CYS A 304 6.02 -6.25 -3.15
CA CYS A 304 4.78 -5.64 -3.59
C CYS A 304 4.90 -4.12 -3.47
N SER A 305 4.51 -3.41 -4.50
CA SER A 305 4.52 -1.95 -4.46
C SER A 305 3.24 -1.37 -5.05
N SER A 306 2.86 -0.20 -4.53
CA SER A 306 1.66 0.51 -4.95
C SER A 306 1.83 1.10 -6.35
N ALA A 307 0.81 0.96 -7.22
CA ALA A 307 0.86 1.45 -8.59
C ALA A 307 1.00 2.98 -8.69
N GLY A 308 0.53 3.71 -7.68
CA GLY A 308 0.45 5.17 -7.64
C GLY A 308 -0.98 5.69 -7.71
N ASN A 309 -1.14 6.99 -7.47
CA ASN A 309 -2.44 7.67 -7.39
C ASN A 309 -2.58 8.81 -8.42
N GLU A 310 -2.04 8.62 -9.63
CA GLU A 310 -1.79 9.67 -10.62
C GLU A 310 -2.76 9.64 -11.83
N ALA A 311 -3.75 8.73 -11.87
CA ALA A 311 -4.60 8.53 -13.06
C ALA A 311 -5.50 9.75 -13.44
N TYR A 312 -5.58 10.76 -12.59
CA TYR A 312 -6.28 12.02 -12.91
C TYR A 312 -5.40 13.03 -13.67
N LYS A 313 -4.09 12.84 -13.64
CA LYS A 313 -3.10 13.70 -14.31
C LYS A 313 -2.90 13.26 -15.77
N GLY A 314 -2.67 14.21 -16.67
CA GLY A 314 -2.13 13.93 -17.99
C GLY A 314 -0.63 13.67 -17.86
N THR A 315 -0.19 12.45 -18.03
CA THR A 315 1.20 12.05 -17.76
C THR A 315 1.96 11.63 -19.00
N TYR A 316 1.26 11.46 -20.11
CA TYR A 316 1.85 10.94 -21.34
C TYR A 316 1.33 11.68 -22.57
N MET A 317 2.20 11.94 -23.55
CA MET A 317 1.87 12.49 -24.84
C MET A 317 2.66 11.78 -25.93
N ALA A 318 1.97 11.27 -26.97
CA ALA A 318 2.59 10.63 -28.11
C ALA A 318 2.51 11.52 -29.36
N LYS A 319 3.58 11.55 -30.13
CA LYS A 319 3.64 12.07 -31.49
C LYS A 319 4.05 10.95 -32.44
N PRO A 320 3.08 10.24 -33.07
CA PRO A 320 3.38 9.18 -34.02
C PRO A 320 4.14 9.69 -35.24
N GLN A 321 4.95 8.79 -35.85
CA GLN A 321 5.56 9.06 -37.16
C GLN A 321 4.49 9.48 -38.17
N GLY A 322 4.80 10.43 -39.04
CA GLY A 322 3.90 11.01 -40.02
C GLY A 322 3.04 12.16 -39.51
N ARG A 323 2.85 12.30 -38.19
CA ARG A 323 2.24 13.48 -37.58
C ARG A 323 3.30 14.57 -37.44
N GLU A 324 2.96 15.81 -37.84
CA GLU A 324 3.91 16.91 -37.86
C GLU A 324 4.26 17.40 -36.45
N ARG A 325 3.24 17.51 -35.58
CA ARG A 325 3.42 17.98 -34.19
C ARG A 325 2.41 17.39 -33.23
N ALA A 326 2.78 17.33 -31.98
CA ALA A 326 1.88 17.04 -30.85
C ALA A 326 2.21 18.04 -29.74
N GLY A 327 1.20 18.49 -29.00
CA GLY A 327 1.40 19.49 -27.95
C GLY A 327 0.34 19.44 -26.86
N ALA A 328 0.72 20.00 -25.70
CA ALA A 328 -0.13 20.17 -24.54
C ALA A 328 0.38 21.35 -23.69
N PHE A 329 -0.43 21.83 -22.76
CA PHE A 329 0.03 22.75 -21.73
C PHE A 329 0.67 21.98 -20.60
N ILE A 330 1.79 22.52 -20.09
CA ILE A 330 2.45 21.99 -18.89
C ILE A 330 1.78 22.52 -17.61
N ALA A 331 1.84 21.75 -16.55
CA ALA A 331 1.35 22.14 -15.24
C ALA A 331 2.17 21.48 -14.13
N THR A 332 2.24 22.14 -12.98
CA THR A 332 2.93 21.66 -11.79
C THR A 332 2.33 22.30 -10.54
N GLY A 333 2.54 21.67 -9.37
CA GLY A 333 2.21 22.25 -8.07
C GLY A 333 3.33 23.12 -7.48
N SER A 334 4.45 23.30 -8.19
CA SER A 334 5.63 24.04 -7.74
C SER A 334 6.07 25.07 -8.78
N ASN A 335 7.22 25.70 -8.57
CA ASN A 335 7.82 26.63 -9.52
C ASN A 335 8.66 25.94 -10.61
N GLN A 336 8.63 24.62 -10.70
CA GLN A 336 9.38 23.85 -11.70
C GLN A 336 8.58 22.66 -12.19
N ALA A 337 8.84 22.26 -13.43
CA ALA A 337 8.28 21.06 -14.06
C ALA A 337 9.38 20.33 -14.85
N PHE A 338 9.29 18.98 -14.83
CA PHE A 338 10.23 18.09 -15.52
C PHE A 338 9.47 17.20 -16.50
N TYR A 339 10.06 17.00 -17.68
CA TYR A 339 9.51 16.13 -18.71
C TYR A 339 10.63 15.33 -19.36
N THR A 340 10.37 14.04 -19.59
CA THR A 340 11.28 13.14 -20.31
C THR A 340 10.75 12.89 -21.71
N ILE A 341 11.54 13.19 -22.73
CA ILE A 341 11.21 13.02 -24.15
C ILE A 341 11.98 11.81 -24.68
N ALA A 342 11.27 10.76 -25.09
CA ALA A 342 11.86 9.54 -25.64
C ALA A 342 11.74 9.54 -27.17
N SER A 343 12.86 9.42 -27.88
CA SER A 343 12.90 9.39 -29.34
C SER A 343 14.15 8.70 -29.87
N ALA A 344 14.07 8.07 -31.03
CA ALA A 344 15.25 7.48 -31.72
C ALA A 344 16.16 8.59 -32.29
N GLU A 345 15.58 9.68 -32.77
CA GLU A 345 16.29 10.85 -33.24
C GLU A 345 15.84 12.09 -32.47
N PRO A 346 16.76 13.04 -32.14
CA PRO A 346 16.41 14.23 -31.37
C PRO A 346 15.32 15.07 -32.09
N PRO A 347 14.23 15.41 -31.38
CA PRO A 347 13.17 16.25 -31.94
C PRO A 347 13.52 17.76 -31.84
N THR A 348 12.68 18.59 -32.46
CA THR A 348 12.56 19.99 -32.10
C THR A 348 11.48 20.12 -31.00
N VAL A 349 11.82 20.84 -29.93
CA VAL A 349 10.92 21.18 -28.83
C VAL A 349 10.60 22.68 -28.90
N GLU A 350 9.32 23.02 -28.99
CA GLU A 350 8.85 24.40 -28.92
C GLU A 350 8.15 24.64 -27.58
N LEU A 351 8.58 25.65 -26.84
CA LEU A 351 7.94 26.14 -25.62
C LEU A 351 7.30 27.51 -25.93
N THR A 352 6.00 27.65 -25.68
CA THR A 352 5.30 28.93 -25.83
C THR A 352 4.79 29.40 -24.47
N PHE A 353 5.18 30.60 -24.10
CA PHE A 353 4.80 31.32 -22.89
C PHE A 353 3.67 32.29 -23.20
N TYR A 354 2.55 32.23 -22.49
CA TYR A 354 1.37 33.08 -22.71
C TYR A 354 1.23 34.06 -21.55
N ASP A 355 1.37 35.35 -21.87
CA ASP A 355 1.20 36.45 -20.92
C ASP A 355 -0.20 37.04 -21.03
N ASP A 356 -1.07 36.68 -20.07
CA ASP A 356 -2.45 37.17 -20.02
C ASP A 356 -2.57 38.67 -19.81
N SER A 357 -1.59 39.30 -19.14
CA SER A 357 -1.64 40.70 -18.77
C SER A 357 -1.44 41.63 -19.98
N GLN A 358 -0.75 41.15 -21.02
CA GLN A 358 -0.43 41.91 -22.22
C GLN A 358 -0.93 41.28 -23.53
N GLY A 359 -1.57 40.12 -23.46
CA GLY A 359 -2.04 39.37 -24.63
C GLY A 359 -0.91 38.93 -25.55
N LYS A 360 0.32 38.78 -25.01
CA LYS A 360 1.51 38.39 -25.76
C LYS A 360 1.79 36.91 -25.54
N ARG A 361 2.41 36.29 -26.53
CA ARG A 361 3.04 35.00 -26.42
C ARG A 361 4.46 35.04 -26.97
N GLU A 362 5.36 34.35 -26.33
CA GLU A 362 6.73 34.17 -26.76
C GLU A 362 6.99 32.69 -26.99
N THR A 363 7.51 32.32 -28.16
CA THR A 363 7.84 30.96 -28.53
C THR A 363 9.34 30.84 -28.70
N VAL A 364 9.91 29.85 -28.00
CA VAL A 364 11.32 29.46 -28.14
C VAL A 364 11.36 28.05 -28.67
N ALA A 365 12.17 27.83 -29.72
CA ALA A 365 12.35 26.53 -30.36
C ALA A 365 13.77 26.02 -30.13
N TYR A 366 13.87 24.76 -29.68
CA TYR A 366 15.12 24.05 -29.39
C TYR A 366 15.30 22.92 -30.38
N ASP A 367 16.34 22.99 -31.22
CA ASP A 367 16.77 21.86 -32.03
C ASP A 367 17.75 21.00 -31.23
N LEU A 368 17.28 19.84 -30.80
CA LEU A 368 18.03 18.95 -29.93
C LEU A 368 19.11 18.12 -30.64
N THR A 369 19.22 18.21 -31.97
CA THR A 369 20.28 17.53 -32.75
C THR A 369 21.67 17.88 -32.24
N ARG A 370 21.86 19.14 -31.85
CA ARG A 370 23.14 19.65 -31.32
C ARG A 370 23.51 18.98 -29.97
N LEU A 371 22.55 18.73 -29.09
CA LEU A 371 22.81 18.06 -27.82
C LEU A 371 23.27 16.61 -28.01
N ARG A 372 22.78 15.94 -29.05
CA ARG A 372 23.22 14.60 -29.41
C ARG A 372 24.66 14.53 -29.85
N GLU A 373 25.13 15.57 -30.58
CA GLU A 373 26.54 15.68 -31.01
C GLU A 373 27.48 15.90 -29.82
N TYR A 374 26.96 16.48 -28.73
CA TYR A 374 27.72 16.84 -27.53
C TYR A 374 26.99 16.27 -26.27
N PRO A 375 26.99 14.95 -26.03
CA PRO A 375 26.14 14.33 -25.04
C PRO A 375 26.41 14.74 -23.58
N ASP A 376 27.56 15.32 -23.26
CA ASP A 376 27.88 15.85 -21.94
C ASP A 376 27.49 17.33 -21.76
N SER A 377 26.81 17.92 -22.74
CA SER A 377 26.43 19.33 -22.69
C SER A 377 25.01 19.53 -22.19
N VAL A 378 24.77 20.67 -21.57
CA VAL A 378 23.45 21.14 -21.15
C VAL A 378 23.06 22.31 -22.06
N GLU A 379 21.92 22.25 -22.73
CA GLU A 379 21.30 23.42 -23.32
C GLU A 379 20.59 24.18 -22.21
N LEU A 380 21.09 25.39 -21.91
CA LEU A 380 20.57 26.23 -20.84
C LEU A 380 20.13 27.56 -21.43
N ASP A 381 18.90 27.97 -21.17
CA ASP A 381 18.39 29.26 -21.64
C ASP A 381 17.66 30.01 -20.52
N THR A 382 17.59 31.35 -20.68
CA THR A 382 16.86 32.24 -19.78
C THR A 382 15.85 33.04 -20.57
N ILE A 383 14.57 32.80 -20.31
CA ILE A 383 13.46 33.46 -20.99
C ILE A 383 12.86 34.48 -20.03
N ASN A 384 12.77 35.73 -20.47
CA ASN A 384 12.16 36.80 -19.71
C ASN A 384 10.80 37.16 -20.32
N THR A 385 9.72 36.81 -19.65
CA THR A 385 8.38 37.30 -19.99
C THR A 385 8.11 38.60 -19.22
N PRO A 386 7.06 39.35 -19.54
CA PRO A 386 6.65 40.48 -18.71
C PRO A 386 6.27 40.10 -17.28
N THR A 387 5.84 38.85 -17.07
CA THR A 387 5.37 38.36 -15.79
C THR A 387 6.52 37.84 -14.94
N SER A 388 7.47 37.08 -15.51
CA SER A 388 8.51 36.40 -14.76
C SER A 388 9.73 36.05 -15.60
N ARG A 389 10.77 35.59 -14.91
CA ARG A 389 11.97 35.01 -15.51
C ARG A 389 11.89 33.49 -15.41
N TYR A 390 12.14 32.81 -16.52
CA TYR A 390 12.22 31.36 -16.60
C TYR A 390 13.63 30.90 -16.93
N ILE A 391 13.97 29.73 -16.40
CA ILE A 391 15.14 28.96 -16.80
C ILE A 391 14.64 27.67 -17.43
N THR A 392 15.14 27.37 -18.63
CA THR A 392 14.96 26.05 -19.25
C THR A 392 16.30 25.35 -19.32
N ALA A 393 16.33 24.07 -19.02
CA ALA A 393 17.53 23.24 -19.14
C ALA A 393 17.17 21.93 -19.83
N MET A 394 18.01 21.49 -20.78
CA MET A 394 17.85 20.23 -21.47
C MET A 394 19.16 19.48 -21.52
N VAL A 395 19.09 18.16 -21.28
CA VAL A 395 20.21 17.22 -21.41
C VAL A 395 19.70 15.99 -22.17
N ILE A 396 20.59 15.29 -22.89
CA ILE A 396 20.24 14.10 -23.65
C ILE A 396 21.13 12.93 -23.25
N TYR A 397 20.51 11.76 -23.08
CA TYR A 397 21.20 10.53 -22.71
C TYR A 397 20.66 9.35 -23.53
N PRO A 398 21.43 8.27 -23.73
CA PRO A 398 20.86 7.01 -24.19
C PRO A 398 19.80 6.49 -23.20
N SER A 399 18.70 5.95 -23.70
CA SER A 399 17.66 5.33 -22.85
C SER A 399 18.25 4.19 -22.01
N CYS A 400 17.85 4.09 -20.76
CA CYS A 400 18.28 3.02 -19.85
C CYS A 400 17.71 1.63 -20.26
N TYR A 401 16.73 1.56 -21.15
CA TYR A 401 16.08 0.33 -21.58
C TYR A 401 16.73 -0.37 -22.79
N ASP A 402 17.85 0.14 -23.29
CA ASP A 402 18.59 -0.39 -24.46
C ASP A 402 17.69 -0.56 -25.71
N ASP A 403 16.70 0.29 -25.88
CA ASP A 403 15.68 0.27 -26.93
C ASP A 403 16.06 1.11 -28.17
N GLY A 404 17.29 1.63 -28.20
CA GLY A 404 17.83 2.45 -29.27
C GLY A 404 17.32 3.90 -29.28
N ARG A 405 16.54 4.28 -28.27
CA ARG A 405 16.07 5.66 -28.08
C ARG A 405 17.05 6.49 -27.23
N TYR A 406 16.80 7.77 -27.23
CA TYR A 406 17.40 8.74 -26.33
C TYR A 406 16.33 9.29 -25.42
N ALA A 407 16.70 9.55 -24.16
CA ALA A 407 15.95 10.33 -23.21
C ALA A 407 16.46 11.76 -23.25
N THR A 408 15.59 12.73 -23.49
CA THR A 408 15.89 14.14 -23.30
C THR A 408 15.14 14.62 -22.07
N GLU A 409 15.87 15.03 -21.04
CA GLU A 409 15.29 15.63 -19.85
C GLU A 409 15.11 17.13 -20.08
N LEU A 410 13.88 17.61 -19.89
CA LEU A 410 13.51 19.02 -19.97
C LEU A 410 13.10 19.54 -18.60
N LEU A 411 13.81 20.55 -18.11
CA LEU A 411 13.39 21.36 -16.95
C LEU A 411 12.82 22.69 -17.46
N VAL A 412 11.68 23.11 -16.89
CA VAL A 412 11.16 24.48 -16.98
C VAL A 412 10.96 24.99 -15.55
N MET A 413 11.61 26.11 -15.19
CA MET A 413 11.58 26.64 -13.82
C MET A 413 11.41 28.16 -13.81
N ALA A 414 10.61 28.68 -12.89
CA ALA A 414 10.53 30.10 -12.53
C ALA A 414 11.19 30.31 -11.16
N PRO A 415 12.52 30.61 -11.12
CA PRO A 415 13.30 30.55 -9.88
C PRO A 415 12.90 31.58 -8.82
N ASP A 416 12.29 32.67 -9.24
CA ASP A 416 11.91 33.79 -8.36
C ASP A 416 10.45 33.66 -7.87
N GLU A 417 9.74 32.61 -8.27
CA GLU A 417 8.32 32.38 -8.00
C GLU A 417 8.09 31.12 -7.14
N LYS A 418 6.86 30.98 -6.62
CA LYS A 418 6.44 29.76 -5.91
C LYS A 418 5.77 28.73 -6.82
N THR A 419 5.25 29.17 -7.94
CA THR A 419 4.59 28.37 -8.98
C THR A 419 4.97 28.92 -10.34
N LEU A 420 4.65 28.22 -11.44
CA LEU A 420 4.77 28.78 -12.78
C LEU A 420 3.65 29.81 -13.01
N PRO A 421 3.95 31.13 -13.14
CA PRO A 421 2.92 32.16 -13.19
C PRO A 421 2.20 32.25 -14.54
N ASP A 422 2.89 31.93 -15.66
CA ASP A 422 2.32 31.98 -17.01
C ASP A 422 1.77 30.62 -17.42
N ALA A 423 0.80 30.59 -18.35
CA ALA A 423 0.46 29.38 -19.08
C ALA A 423 1.61 29.07 -20.06
N ILE A 424 2.07 27.83 -20.05
CA ILE A 424 3.19 27.38 -20.91
C ILE A 424 2.76 26.14 -21.67
N SER A 425 2.88 26.15 -23.00
CA SER A 425 2.71 24.95 -23.81
C SER A 425 4.04 24.36 -24.23
N ILE A 426 4.07 23.03 -24.36
CA ILE A 426 5.11 22.27 -24.99
C ILE A 426 4.58 21.65 -26.28
N GLU A 427 5.29 21.82 -27.38
CA GLU A 427 5.01 21.14 -28.64
C GLU A 427 6.25 20.41 -29.10
N ILE A 428 6.07 19.18 -29.57
CA ILE A 428 7.12 18.36 -30.19
C ILE A 428 6.89 18.36 -31.69
N VAL A 429 7.92 18.72 -32.44
CA VAL A 429 7.85 18.94 -33.88
C VAL A 429 8.78 17.97 -34.62
N GLY A 430 8.33 17.45 -35.76
CA GLY A 430 9.08 16.55 -36.66
C GLY A 430 8.26 15.37 -37.15
N ARG A 431 8.28 15.09 -38.45
CA ARG A 431 7.46 14.02 -39.08
C ARG A 431 8.09 12.64 -39.00
N GLU A 432 9.40 12.56 -38.91
CA GLU A 432 10.14 11.33 -39.23
C GLU A 432 10.15 10.30 -38.10
N ASN A 433 9.83 10.73 -36.87
CA ASN A 433 10.00 9.89 -35.68
C ASN A 433 8.72 9.70 -34.88
N ASP A 434 8.60 8.51 -34.28
CA ASP A 434 7.77 8.32 -33.09
C ASP A 434 8.44 8.98 -31.91
N ILE A 435 7.70 9.84 -31.19
CA ILE A 435 8.21 10.56 -30.02
C ILE A 435 7.18 10.39 -28.92
N GLU A 436 7.67 10.07 -27.73
CA GLU A 436 6.88 9.98 -26.52
C GLU A 436 7.36 10.99 -25.51
N VAL A 437 6.46 11.63 -24.80
CA VAL A 437 6.79 12.59 -23.74
C VAL A 437 6.09 12.17 -22.46
N TYR A 438 6.88 12.02 -21.42
CA TYR A 438 6.42 11.65 -20.09
C TYR A 438 6.58 12.81 -19.12
N ALA A 439 5.56 13.06 -18.29
CA ALA A 439 5.67 14.05 -17.22
C ALA A 439 6.36 13.43 -16.01
N SER A 440 7.65 13.67 -15.84
CA SER A 440 8.47 13.15 -14.72
C SER A 440 8.42 14.04 -13.47
N GLY A 441 7.96 15.28 -13.58
CA GLY A 441 7.81 16.21 -12.44
C GLY A 441 6.81 17.31 -12.74
N GLY A 442 5.58 16.92 -13.08
CA GLY A 442 4.47 17.78 -13.45
C GLY A 442 3.35 16.98 -14.08
N TRP A 443 2.51 17.62 -14.89
CA TRP A 443 1.48 16.95 -15.69
C TRP A 443 1.11 17.80 -16.89
N PHE A 444 0.40 17.21 -17.87
CA PHE A 444 -0.18 17.92 -19.00
C PHE A 444 -1.63 18.30 -18.70
N ARG A 445 -2.07 19.41 -19.25
CA ARG A 445 -3.46 19.87 -19.22
C ARG A 445 -3.88 20.49 -20.55
N ALA A 446 -5.18 20.56 -20.79
CA ALA A 446 -5.74 21.45 -21.81
C ALA A 446 -5.85 22.86 -21.25
N ASP A 447 -5.78 23.86 -22.11
CA ASP A 447 -5.89 25.27 -21.72
C ASP A 447 -6.67 26.08 -22.76
N SER A 448 -7.33 27.16 -22.32
CA SER A 448 -8.13 28.04 -23.17
C SER A 448 -7.32 28.90 -24.12
N HIS A 449 -6.02 29.09 -23.87
CA HIS A 449 -5.14 29.86 -24.77
C HIS A 449 -4.97 29.20 -26.14
N ASP A 450 -4.94 27.84 -26.15
CA ASP A 450 -4.98 27.07 -27.38
C ASP A 450 -5.62 25.69 -27.14
N THR A 451 -6.89 25.56 -27.46
CA THR A 451 -7.68 24.33 -27.27
C THR A 451 -7.28 23.18 -28.20
N THR A 452 -6.42 23.44 -29.21
CA THR A 452 -5.89 22.38 -30.10
C THR A 452 -4.73 21.62 -29.48
N LEU A 453 -4.09 22.16 -28.45
CA LEU A 453 -2.99 21.56 -27.72
C LEU A 453 -3.51 20.66 -26.60
N SER A 454 -3.96 19.47 -26.97
CA SER A 454 -4.54 18.49 -26.06
C SER A 454 -4.12 17.05 -26.42
N SER A 455 -2.90 16.89 -26.92
CA SER A 455 -2.36 15.60 -27.39
C SER A 455 -1.89 14.68 -26.26
N PHE A 456 -2.44 14.79 -25.07
CA PHE A 456 -2.03 13.99 -23.92
C PHE A 456 -3.09 12.95 -23.51
N THR A 457 -2.64 11.90 -22.82
CA THR A 457 -3.48 10.90 -22.20
C THR A 457 -3.19 10.80 -20.69
N ARG A 458 -4.04 10.05 -19.96
CA ARG A 458 -3.95 9.86 -18.51
C ARG A 458 -3.57 8.42 -18.16
N ASP A 459 -2.72 7.83 -18.97
CA ASP A 459 -2.08 6.53 -18.80
C ASP A 459 -0.55 6.69 -18.70
N HIS A 460 0.21 5.59 -18.64
CA HIS A 460 1.66 5.62 -18.43
C HIS A 460 2.06 6.32 -17.12
N ASN A 461 1.28 6.13 -16.05
CA ASN A 461 1.51 6.80 -14.76
C ASN A 461 1.75 5.82 -13.60
N ILE A 462 2.15 4.60 -13.90
CA ILE A 462 2.66 3.67 -12.89
C ILE A 462 3.94 4.30 -12.30
N LEU A 463 3.96 4.42 -10.97
CA LEU A 463 5.12 4.96 -10.27
C LEU A 463 6.24 3.90 -10.16
N PHE A 464 7.46 4.38 -10.15
CA PHE A 464 8.63 3.57 -9.83
C PHE A 464 8.71 3.34 -8.30
N PRO A 465 9.07 2.14 -7.75
CA PRO A 465 9.56 0.97 -8.46
C PRO A 465 8.49 -0.02 -8.95
N SER A 466 7.20 0.29 -8.85
CA SER A 466 6.13 -0.59 -9.30
C SER A 466 6.19 -0.89 -10.80
N SER A 467 6.81 0.01 -11.60
CA SER A 467 7.06 -0.17 -13.02
C SER A 467 8.08 -1.28 -13.32
N ALA A 468 8.93 -1.67 -12.37
CA ALA A 468 9.98 -2.67 -12.55
C ALA A 468 9.45 -4.11 -12.72
N ARG A 469 10.16 -4.96 -13.47
CA ARG A 469 9.76 -6.36 -13.74
C ARG A 469 9.72 -7.23 -12.49
N GLY A 470 10.68 -7.06 -11.59
CA GLY A 470 10.82 -7.86 -10.36
C GLY A 470 9.87 -7.49 -9.23
N VAL A 471 8.98 -6.51 -9.44
CA VAL A 471 8.04 -5.99 -8.44
C VAL A 471 6.61 -6.37 -8.83
N VAL A 472 5.83 -6.85 -7.86
CA VAL A 472 4.39 -7.05 -8.00
C VAL A 472 3.69 -5.71 -7.81
N CYS A 473 3.24 -5.12 -8.92
CA CYS A 473 2.56 -3.84 -8.95
C CYS A 473 1.08 -4.00 -8.57
N VAL A 474 0.63 -3.29 -7.55
CA VAL A 474 -0.73 -3.42 -7.01
C VAL A 474 -1.53 -2.14 -7.27
N GLY A 475 -2.55 -2.24 -8.09
CA GLY A 475 -3.56 -1.19 -8.30
C GLY A 475 -4.68 -1.26 -7.27
N GLY A 476 -5.48 -0.19 -7.20
CA GLY A 476 -6.52 -0.05 -6.19
C GLY A 476 -7.96 -0.19 -6.71
N THR A 477 -8.79 -0.97 -6.01
CA THR A 477 -10.25 -1.05 -6.23
C THR A 477 -11.05 -0.41 -5.11
N ALA A 478 -12.22 0.14 -5.44
CA ALA A 478 -13.12 0.81 -4.50
C ALA A 478 -14.29 -0.12 -4.16
N TYR A 479 -14.31 -0.68 -2.94
CA TYR A 479 -15.44 -1.47 -2.43
C TYR A 479 -16.14 -0.81 -1.25
N ARG A 480 -15.48 0.12 -0.57
CA ARG A 480 -16.07 0.95 0.47
C ARG A 480 -15.96 2.42 0.04
N THR A 481 -17.08 3.02 -0.33
CA THR A 481 -17.12 4.42 -0.81
C THR A 481 -17.46 5.43 0.29
N GLY A 482 -17.74 4.96 1.51
CA GLY A 482 -17.99 5.79 2.69
C GLY A 482 -18.07 4.95 3.95
N LEU A 483 -18.03 5.64 5.10
CA LEU A 483 -18.10 5.03 6.42
C LEU A 483 -18.62 6.02 7.46
N THR A 484 -19.00 5.53 8.63
CA THR A 484 -19.32 6.37 9.79
C THR A 484 -18.08 6.48 10.68
N ASN A 485 -17.68 7.72 11.01
CA ASN A 485 -16.53 7.98 11.86
C ASN A 485 -16.86 7.80 13.37
N TYR A 486 -15.87 7.94 14.23
CA TYR A 486 -15.99 7.79 15.69
C TYR A 486 -16.95 8.80 16.35
N LYS A 487 -17.33 9.88 15.65
CA LYS A 487 -18.33 10.87 16.10
C LYS A 487 -19.76 10.56 15.61
N GLY A 488 -19.94 9.47 14.85
CA GLY A 488 -21.22 9.14 14.24
C GLY A 488 -21.52 9.92 12.94
N GLU A 489 -20.54 10.62 12.36
CA GLU A 489 -20.67 11.37 11.13
C GLU A 489 -20.42 10.49 9.92
N TRP A 490 -21.25 10.62 8.88
CA TRP A 490 -20.99 9.93 7.61
C TRP A 490 -19.89 10.64 6.84
N MET A 491 -18.86 9.88 6.51
CA MET A 491 -17.70 10.32 5.73
C MET A 491 -17.68 9.61 4.38
N SER A 492 -17.45 10.37 3.31
CA SER A 492 -17.24 9.84 1.97
C SER A 492 -16.22 10.67 1.21
N SER A 493 -15.51 10.06 0.29
CA SER A 493 -14.58 10.72 -0.62
C SER A 493 -14.79 10.18 -2.04
N ASP A 494 -14.34 10.93 -3.04
CA ASP A 494 -14.40 10.47 -4.43
C ASP A 494 -13.28 9.45 -4.73
N VAL A 495 -13.52 8.24 -4.29
CA VAL A 495 -12.61 7.09 -4.56
C VAL A 495 -12.99 6.34 -5.83
N GLY A 496 -14.05 6.75 -6.53
CA GLY A 496 -14.59 6.08 -7.71
C GLY A 496 -15.86 5.27 -7.41
N ARG A 497 -16.21 4.38 -8.32
CA ARG A 497 -17.43 3.56 -8.25
C ARG A 497 -17.17 2.25 -7.51
N GLU A 498 -18.13 1.86 -6.67
CA GLU A 498 -18.07 0.59 -5.95
C GLU A 498 -17.87 -0.60 -6.91
N GLY A 499 -16.94 -1.52 -6.53
CA GLY A 499 -16.58 -2.69 -7.31
C GLY A 499 -15.70 -2.38 -8.54
N ARG A 500 -15.19 -1.15 -8.69
CA ARG A 500 -14.37 -0.73 -9.84
C ARG A 500 -12.99 -0.22 -9.38
N ARG A 501 -12.10 0.01 -10.34
CA ARG A 501 -10.83 0.68 -10.10
C ARG A 501 -11.08 2.05 -9.44
N MET A 502 -10.27 2.38 -8.45
CA MET A 502 -10.30 3.73 -7.87
C MET A 502 -10.01 4.76 -8.96
N SER A 503 -10.75 5.89 -8.93
CA SER A 503 -10.70 6.94 -9.95
C SER A 503 -9.28 7.44 -10.23
N TYR A 504 -8.41 7.42 -9.24
CA TYR A 504 -7.04 7.92 -9.29
C TYR A 504 -5.97 6.81 -9.29
N SER A 505 -6.33 5.53 -9.19
CA SER A 505 -5.34 4.44 -9.26
C SER A 505 -4.59 4.49 -10.59
N SER A 506 -3.27 4.60 -10.52
CA SER A 506 -2.40 4.65 -11.70
C SER A 506 -2.56 3.44 -12.60
N CYS A 507 -2.27 3.62 -13.89
CA CYS A 507 -2.37 2.59 -14.91
C CYS A 507 -1.23 2.68 -15.92
N GLY A 508 -0.95 1.54 -16.55
CA GLY A 508 0.09 1.40 -17.56
C GLY A 508 -0.34 1.86 -18.97
N PRO A 509 0.45 1.48 -19.95
CA PRO A 509 1.69 0.71 -19.82
C PRO A 509 2.80 1.49 -19.10
N THR A 510 3.90 0.82 -18.72
CA THR A 510 5.10 1.50 -18.23
C THR A 510 5.90 2.11 -19.40
N MET A 511 6.91 2.92 -19.12
CA MET A 511 7.83 3.45 -20.13
C MET A 511 8.55 2.33 -20.90
N ALA A 512 8.76 1.16 -20.27
CA ALA A 512 9.29 -0.05 -20.92
C ALA A 512 8.24 -0.87 -21.70
N GLY A 513 7.01 -0.38 -21.83
CA GLY A 513 5.92 -1.05 -22.53
C GLY A 513 5.32 -2.25 -21.79
N LEU A 514 5.58 -2.40 -20.47
CA LEU A 514 5.01 -3.49 -19.68
C LEU A 514 3.56 -3.19 -19.33
N THR A 515 2.72 -4.23 -19.38
CA THR A 515 1.37 -4.18 -18.83
C THR A 515 1.46 -4.15 -17.30
N LYS A 516 1.02 -3.05 -16.70
CA LYS A 516 0.91 -2.82 -15.25
C LYS A 516 -0.40 -2.07 -14.98
N PRO A 517 -1.01 -2.20 -13.77
CA PRO A 517 -0.57 -3.02 -12.63
C PRO A 517 -0.58 -4.52 -12.97
N ASP A 518 0.04 -5.36 -12.11
CA ASP A 518 -0.06 -6.82 -12.24
C ASP A 518 -1.41 -7.32 -11.69
N ILE A 519 -1.78 -6.83 -10.53
CA ILE A 519 -3.00 -7.21 -9.78
C ILE A 519 -3.68 -5.99 -9.17
N MET A 520 -4.96 -6.18 -8.81
CA MET A 520 -5.73 -5.21 -8.04
C MET A 520 -6.00 -5.73 -6.63
N ALA A 521 -6.10 -4.83 -5.67
CA ALA A 521 -6.60 -5.11 -4.33
C ALA A 521 -7.45 -3.94 -3.82
N PRO A 522 -8.36 -4.14 -2.83
CA PRO A 522 -9.10 -3.04 -2.23
C PRO A 522 -8.16 -1.97 -1.64
N GLY A 523 -8.42 -0.72 -1.96
CA GLY A 523 -7.61 0.42 -1.52
C GLY A 523 -8.43 1.62 -1.04
N ALA A 524 -9.75 1.55 -1.14
CA ALA A 524 -10.64 2.63 -0.75
C ALA A 524 -11.16 2.44 0.68
N ASN A 525 -10.98 3.45 1.53
CA ASN A 525 -11.43 3.48 2.91
C ASN A 525 -11.03 2.22 3.70
N ILE A 526 -9.78 1.84 3.61
CA ILE A 526 -9.18 0.74 4.38
C ILE A 526 -9.01 1.20 5.82
N ILE A 527 -9.53 0.40 6.76
CA ILE A 527 -9.47 0.71 8.18
C ILE A 527 -8.30 -0.05 8.80
N ALA A 528 -7.36 0.67 9.40
CA ALA A 528 -6.18 0.09 10.03
C ALA A 528 -5.69 0.94 11.21
N ALA A 529 -4.63 0.51 11.89
CA ALA A 529 -4.06 1.24 13.02
C ALA A 529 -3.54 2.61 12.61
N TYR A 530 -3.65 3.57 13.51
CA TYR A 530 -3.19 4.92 13.29
C TYR A 530 -2.14 5.33 14.31
N ASN A 531 -1.17 6.14 13.90
CA ASN A 531 -0.03 6.53 14.73
C ASN A 531 -0.47 7.45 15.87
N SER A 532 -0.31 6.98 17.11
CA SER A 532 -0.72 7.70 18.31
C SER A 532 0.10 8.96 18.58
N LEU A 533 1.41 8.94 18.24
CA LEU A 533 2.28 10.12 18.39
C LEU A 533 1.94 11.20 17.36
N PHE A 534 1.61 10.81 16.12
CA PHE A 534 1.11 11.75 15.12
C PHE A 534 -0.15 12.46 15.60
N MET A 535 -1.14 11.72 16.13
CA MET A 535 -2.37 12.28 16.66
C MET A 535 -2.13 13.21 17.85
N GLU A 536 -1.18 12.84 18.75
CA GLU A 536 -0.80 13.66 19.90
C GLU A 536 -0.18 15.00 19.48
N LYS A 537 0.70 14.98 18.47
CA LYS A 537 1.43 16.17 18.01
C LYS A 537 0.61 17.04 17.05
N ASN A 538 -0.40 16.45 16.38
CA ASN A 538 -1.24 17.12 15.38
C ASN A 538 -2.73 16.94 15.72
N PRO A 539 -3.22 17.46 16.86
CA PRO A 539 -4.58 17.22 17.34
C PRO A 539 -5.68 17.75 16.40
N ASP A 540 -5.36 18.77 15.61
CA ASP A 540 -6.30 19.44 14.68
C ASP A 540 -6.14 18.94 13.22
N ASP A 541 -5.32 17.92 12.97
CA ASP A 541 -5.11 17.39 11.62
C ASP A 541 -6.41 16.81 11.02
N ALA A 542 -6.65 17.14 9.76
CA ALA A 542 -7.88 16.76 9.07
C ALA A 542 -8.07 15.24 8.94
N SER A 543 -6.99 14.47 8.90
CA SER A 543 -7.03 13.01 8.81
C SER A 543 -7.69 12.35 10.03
N ARG A 544 -7.66 13.01 11.19
CA ARG A 544 -8.32 12.52 12.40
C ARG A 544 -9.84 12.38 12.24
N ARG A 545 -10.46 13.14 11.33
CA ARG A 545 -11.88 13.01 11.01
C ARG A 545 -12.25 11.64 10.44
N TRP A 546 -11.26 10.92 9.93
CA TRP A 546 -11.41 9.59 9.38
C TRP A 546 -11.16 8.48 10.42
N ASN A 547 -10.94 8.83 11.69
CA ASN A 547 -10.92 7.83 12.75
C ASN A 547 -12.29 7.17 12.85
N VAL A 548 -12.29 5.85 12.83
CA VAL A 548 -13.51 5.04 12.97
C VAL A 548 -13.77 4.73 14.44
N MET A 549 -12.69 4.60 15.21
CA MET A 549 -12.70 4.35 16.65
C MET A 549 -11.47 4.96 17.28
N GLU A 550 -11.62 5.52 18.49
CA GLU A 550 -10.53 5.95 19.37
C GLU A 550 -10.63 5.20 20.70
N PHE A 551 -9.50 4.82 21.28
CA PHE A 551 -9.45 4.05 22.54
C PHE A 551 -8.10 4.24 23.27
N ASP A 552 -8.09 3.98 24.57
CA ASP A 552 -6.89 4.04 25.38
C ASP A 552 -6.32 2.63 25.63
N TYR A 553 -5.01 2.50 25.47
CA TYR A 553 -4.27 1.28 25.75
C TYR A 553 -2.86 1.60 26.26
N ASP A 554 -2.43 0.95 27.35
CA ASP A 554 -1.12 1.10 28.00
C ASP A 554 -0.70 2.58 28.20
N GLY A 555 -1.67 3.40 28.62
CA GLY A 555 -1.48 4.83 28.90
C GLY A 555 -1.35 5.74 27.68
N ARG A 556 -1.66 5.23 26.47
CA ARG A 556 -1.68 5.99 25.22
C ARG A 556 -3.05 5.97 24.55
N HIS A 557 -3.34 7.05 23.85
CA HIS A 557 -4.56 7.19 23.05
C HIS A 557 -4.30 6.74 21.63
N HIS A 558 -4.97 5.67 21.21
CA HIS A 558 -4.86 5.03 19.90
C HIS A 558 -6.13 5.20 19.07
N ALA A 559 -6.03 4.97 17.78
CA ALA A 559 -7.17 4.97 16.89
C ALA A 559 -7.08 3.90 15.82
N TRP A 560 -8.26 3.51 15.30
CA TRP A 560 -8.44 2.90 14.01
C TRP A 560 -8.85 3.98 13.03
N ASN A 561 -8.09 4.15 11.95
CA ASN A 561 -8.31 5.21 10.98
C ASN A 561 -8.56 4.62 9.58
N SER A 562 -9.32 5.33 8.79
CA SER A 562 -9.61 4.98 7.40
C SER A 562 -8.78 5.79 6.43
N ASN A 563 -8.00 5.11 5.59
CA ASN A 563 -7.23 5.71 4.52
C ASN A 563 -7.58 5.12 3.15
N SER A 564 -7.32 5.89 2.08
CA SER A 564 -7.58 5.48 0.71
C SER A 564 -6.38 5.78 -0.19
N GLY A 565 -5.99 4.81 -1.00
CA GLY A 565 -4.87 4.91 -1.92
C GLY A 565 -4.40 3.54 -2.39
N THR A 566 -3.62 3.48 -3.45
CA THR A 566 -2.90 2.27 -3.84
C THR A 566 -1.90 1.85 -2.76
N SER A 567 -1.45 2.80 -1.93
CA SER A 567 -0.68 2.55 -0.71
C SER A 567 -1.39 1.64 0.29
N MET A 568 -2.74 1.58 0.27
CA MET A 568 -3.55 0.68 1.10
C MET A 568 -3.85 -0.63 0.36
N SER A 569 -3.86 -0.63 -0.98
CA SER A 569 -4.03 -1.85 -1.78
C SER A 569 -2.81 -2.76 -1.71
N SER A 570 -1.62 -2.19 -1.79
CA SER A 570 -0.35 -2.94 -1.74
C SER A 570 -0.24 -3.80 -0.47
N PRO A 571 -0.45 -3.28 0.75
CA PRO A 571 -0.37 -4.11 1.95
C PRO A 571 -1.49 -5.16 2.05
N VAL A 572 -2.66 -4.94 1.44
CA VAL A 572 -3.68 -5.99 1.33
C VAL A 572 -3.15 -7.16 0.52
N ALA A 573 -2.58 -6.91 -0.67
CA ALA A 573 -1.95 -7.95 -1.48
C ALA A 573 -0.77 -8.61 -0.75
N THR A 574 0.06 -7.82 -0.05
CA THR A 574 1.20 -8.31 0.73
C THR A 574 0.75 -9.30 1.81
N GLY A 575 -0.31 -9.00 2.56
CA GLY A 575 -0.87 -9.88 3.57
C GLY A 575 -1.36 -11.21 2.98
N ILE A 576 -2.01 -11.18 1.81
CA ILE A 576 -2.46 -12.38 1.09
C ILE A 576 -1.26 -13.21 0.61
N ILE A 577 -0.26 -12.56 0.03
CA ILE A 577 0.96 -13.24 -0.44
C ILE A 577 1.72 -13.86 0.73
N ALA A 578 1.70 -13.25 1.93
CA ALA A 578 2.26 -13.88 3.12
C ALA A 578 1.53 -15.20 3.49
N GLN A 579 0.19 -15.28 3.33
CA GLN A 579 -0.54 -16.53 3.48
C GLN A 579 -0.15 -17.56 2.41
N TRP A 580 0.07 -17.13 1.16
CA TRP A 580 0.52 -18.02 0.07
C TRP A 580 1.95 -18.52 0.29
N LEU A 581 2.86 -17.68 0.82
CA LEU A 581 4.22 -18.09 1.19
C LEU A 581 4.24 -19.05 2.38
N GLU A 582 3.27 -19.01 3.28
CA GLU A 582 3.08 -20.06 4.31
C GLU A 582 2.77 -21.41 3.67
N LEU A 583 2.03 -21.46 2.55
CA LEU A 583 1.76 -22.68 1.80
C LEU A 583 2.97 -23.15 1.00
N CYS A 584 3.57 -22.23 0.25
CA CYS A 584 4.72 -22.51 -0.62
C CYS A 584 5.81 -21.45 -0.42
N PRO A 585 6.81 -21.70 0.45
CA PRO A 585 7.86 -20.75 0.81
C PRO A 585 8.79 -20.33 -0.33
N THR A 586 8.70 -21.00 -1.46
CA THR A 586 9.59 -20.77 -2.62
C THR A 586 8.91 -20.05 -3.77
N LEU A 587 7.70 -19.52 -3.60
CA LEU A 587 7.04 -18.70 -4.63
C LEU A 587 7.91 -17.50 -4.97
N SER A 588 8.04 -17.25 -6.27
CA SER A 588 8.72 -16.08 -6.84
C SER A 588 7.72 -15.00 -7.28
N PRO A 589 8.15 -13.77 -7.61
CA PRO A 589 7.26 -12.76 -8.19
C PRO A 589 6.51 -13.25 -9.43
N SER A 590 7.15 -14.03 -10.31
CA SER A 590 6.51 -14.63 -11.48
C SER A 590 5.46 -15.68 -11.14
N ASP A 591 5.66 -16.43 -10.05
CA ASP A 591 4.64 -17.38 -9.56
C ASP A 591 3.41 -16.64 -9.05
N ILE A 592 3.58 -15.53 -8.32
CA ILE A 592 2.47 -14.70 -7.86
C ILE A 592 1.63 -14.20 -9.05
N ILE A 593 2.30 -13.73 -10.10
CA ILE A 593 1.61 -13.28 -11.33
C ILE A 593 0.90 -14.46 -12.01
N THR A 594 1.51 -15.63 -12.05
CA THR A 594 0.91 -16.85 -12.62
C THR A 594 -0.32 -17.29 -11.81
N ILE A 595 -0.26 -17.24 -10.48
CA ILE A 595 -1.40 -17.54 -9.61
C ILE A 595 -2.52 -16.55 -9.90
N ALA A 596 -2.21 -15.24 -9.91
CA ALA A 596 -3.19 -14.21 -10.22
C ALA A 596 -3.83 -14.39 -11.61
N ALA A 597 -3.04 -14.72 -12.62
CA ALA A 597 -3.54 -14.98 -13.99
C ALA A 597 -4.60 -16.10 -14.06
N ASN A 598 -4.54 -17.05 -13.13
CA ASN A 598 -5.45 -18.21 -13.09
C ASN A 598 -6.59 -18.06 -12.07
N THR A 599 -6.51 -17.10 -11.15
CA THR A 599 -7.43 -17.07 -10.00
C THR A 599 -8.03 -15.71 -9.70
N ALA A 600 -7.50 -14.63 -10.26
CA ALA A 600 -8.04 -13.28 -10.02
C ALA A 600 -9.48 -13.15 -10.51
N THR A 601 -10.28 -12.42 -9.78
CA THR A 601 -11.63 -12.07 -10.20
C THR A 601 -11.61 -10.82 -11.09
N HIS A 602 -12.59 -10.73 -11.99
CA HIS A 602 -12.64 -9.66 -13.00
C HIS A 602 -13.69 -8.61 -12.60
N PRO A 603 -13.31 -7.43 -12.10
CA PRO A 603 -14.27 -6.39 -11.70
C PRO A 603 -15.13 -5.86 -12.85
N GLU A 604 -14.62 -5.91 -14.09
CA GLU A 604 -15.33 -5.48 -15.31
C GLU A 604 -15.36 -6.62 -16.34
N ASN A 605 -16.54 -7.22 -16.50
CA ASN A 605 -16.70 -8.41 -17.37
C ASN A 605 -16.58 -8.11 -18.86
N ASP A 606 -16.68 -6.86 -19.28
CA ASP A 606 -16.58 -6.38 -20.65
C ASP A 606 -15.14 -6.05 -21.08
N LEU A 607 -14.18 -6.14 -20.16
CA LEU A 607 -12.76 -5.96 -20.46
C LEU A 607 -12.04 -7.29 -20.69
N THR A 608 -11.02 -7.24 -21.55
CA THR A 608 -10.06 -8.34 -21.69
C THR A 608 -8.97 -8.21 -20.63
N TYR A 609 -8.56 -9.33 -20.04
CA TYR A 609 -7.49 -9.40 -19.04
C TYR A 609 -6.31 -10.25 -19.55
N PRO A 610 -5.04 -9.90 -19.24
CA PRO A 610 -4.65 -8.69 -18.51
C PRO A 610 -4.80 -7.42 -19.36
N ASN A 611 -4.91 -6.27 -18.67
CA ASN A 611 -4.92 -4.95 -19.29
C ASN A 611 -4.24 -3.89 -18.41
N ASN A 612 -3.93 -2.75 -19.00
CA ASN A 612 -3.19 -1.67 -18.31
C ASN A 612 -3.94 -0.96 -17.17
N MET A 613 -5.23 -1.24 -16.98
CA MET A 613 -6.04 -0.63 -15.90
C MET A 613 -6.21 -1.56 -14.69
N TYR A 614 -6.25 -2.87 -14.91
CA TYR A 614 -6.60 -3.87 -13.91
C TYR A 614 -5.58 -5.00 -13.78
N GLY A 615 -4.55 -5.05 -14.63
CA GLY A 615 -3.67 -6.21 -14.73
C GLY A 615 -4.45 -7.49 -14.98
N TYR A 616 -4.18 -8.53 -14.20
CA TYR A 616 -4.92 -9.79 -14.23
C TYR A 616 -6.27 -9.75 -13.49
N GLY A 617 -6.56 -8.67 -12.74
CA GLY A 617 -7.80 -8.49 -12.01
C GLY A 617 -7.60 -8.39 -10.50
N GLN A 618 -8.71 -8.48 -9.75
CA GLN A 618 -8.74 -8.42 -8.29
C GLN A 618 -8.19 -9.71 -7.70
N ILE A 619 -7.21 -9.60 -6.79
CA ILE A 619 -6.62 -10.74 -6.08
C ILE A 619 -7.67 -11.52 -5.29
N ASP A 620 -7.63 -12.86 -5.41
CA ASP A 620 -8.48 -13.81 -4.66
C ASP A 620 -7.59 -14.72 -3.82
N ALA A 621 -7.57 -14.47 -2.52
CA ALA A 621 -6.71 -15.18 -1.59
C ALA A 621 -7.01 -16.68 -1.52
N TYR A 622 -8.31 -17.03 -1.46
CA TYR A 622 -8.74 -18.43 -1.35
C TYR A 622 -8.51 -19.21 -2.63
N ALA A 623 -8.92 -18.65 -3.77
CA ALA A 623 -8.70 -19.31 -5.06
C ALA A 623 -7.19 -19.48 -5.35
N GLY A 624 -6.36 -18.49 -5.02
CA GLY A 624 -4.91 -18.59 -5.12
C GLY A 624 -4.32 -19.68 -4.23
N ALA A 625 -4.77 -19.80 -2.99
CA ALA A 625 -4.31 -20.85 -2.08
C ALA A 625 -4.68 -22.25 -2.60
N MET A 626 -5.89 -22.43 -3.15
CA MET A 626 -6.29 -23.69 -3.77
C MET A 626 -5.44 -23.99 -5.00
N TYR A 627 -5.21 -23.01 -5.87
CA TYR A 627 -4.33 -23.16 -7.02
C TYR A 627 -2.91 -23.58 -6.63
N ILE A 628 -2.34 -22.98 -5.57
CA ILE A 628 -1.04 -23.35 -5.03
C ILE A 628 -1.06 -24.81 -4.55
N SER A 629 -2.08 -25.19 -3.79
CA SER A 629 -2.24 -26.56 -3.30
C SER A 629 -2.28 -27.59 -4.43
N ASP A 630 -2.92 -27.25 -5.55
CA ASP A 630 -3.08 -28.17 -6.69
C ASP A 630 -1.84 -28.23 -7.60
N HIS A 631 -1.08 -27.14 -7.73
CA HIS A 631 -0.03 -27.02 -8.75
C HIS A 631 1.39 -26.96 -8.19
N TYR A 632 1.57 -26.61 -6.91
CA TYR A 632 2.88 -26.48 -6.25
C TYR A 632 3.15 -27.54 -5.16
N THR A 633 2.28 -28.54 -5.01
CA THR A 633 2.34 -29.60 -3.98
C THR A 633 3.43 -30.67 -4.17
N GLY A 634 4.35 -30.50 -5.12
CA GLY A 634 5.53 -31.37 -5.24
C GLY A 634 6.73 -30.90 -4.43
N ILE A 635 6.66 -29.73 -3.83
CA ILE A 635 7.70 -29.18 -2.96
C ILE A 635 7.26 -29.48 -1.54
N SER A 636 7.72 -30.65 -1.00
CA SER A 636 7.70 -30.82 0.45
C SER A 636 8.23 -29.54 1.07
N SER A 637 7.43 -28.90 1.93
CA SER A 637 7.94 -27.84 2.83
C SER A 637 9.33 -28.31 3.24
N PRO A 638 10.41 -27.51 3.09
CA PRO A 638 11.63 -27.86 3.75
C PRO A 638 11.18 -28.07 5.18
N ALA A 639 11.20 -29.33 5.65
CA ALA A 639 10.90 -29.64 7.02
C ALA A 639 11.73 -28.61 7.76
N LEU A 640 11.09 -27.76 8.55
CA LEU A 640 11.81 -26.91 9.51
C LEU A 640 12.84 -27.84 10.05
N PRO A 641 14.15 -27.65 9.81
CA PRO A 641 15.14 -28.61 10.21
C PRO A 641 14.75 -28.91 11.66
N PRO A 642 14.50 -30.19 12.04
CA PRO A 642 14.01 -30.49 13.36
C PRO A 642 14.90 -29.66 14.22
N SER A 643 14.39 -28.82 15.12
CA SER A 643 15.20 -27.88 15.88
C SER A 643 16.40 -28.64 16.38
N SER A 644 17.30 -28.94 15.46
CA SER A 644 18.63 -29.36 15.73
C SER A 644 19.19 -28.08 16.31
N THR A 645 18.93 -27.90 17.58
CA THR A 645 19.79 -27.20 18.48
C THR A 645 21.17 -27.80 18.24
N VAL A 646 21.83 -27.40 17.16
CA VAL A 646 23.29 -27.43 17.12
C VAL A 646 23.63 -26.40 18.18
N GLU A 647 23.74 -26.94 19.41
CA GLU A 647 24.08 -26.13 20.56
C GLU A 647 25.35 -25.40 20.21
N THR A 648 25.25 -24.13 19.93
CA THR A 648 26.39 -23.26 19.68
C THR A 648 26.98 -22.93 21.04
N TRP A 649 28.26 -23.22 21.22
CA TRP A 649 28.97 -22.98 22.46
C TRP A 649 29.76 -21.68 22.41
N TYR A 650 29.83 -20.99 23.53
CA TYR A 650 30.59 -19.75 23.71
C TYR A 650 31.50 -19.88 24.93
N ASP A 651 32.72 -19.35 24.84
CA ASP A 651 33.60 -19.23 25.99
C ASP A 651 33.18 -18.05 26.91
N VAL A 652 33.82 -17.90 28.04
CA VAL A 652 33.51 -16.84 29.02
C VAL A 652 33.74 -15.42 28.48
N ALA A 653 34.43 -15.24 27.38
CA ALA A 653 34.65 -13.99 26.69
C ALA A 653 33.59 -13.75 25.58
N GLY A 654 32.56 -14.61 25.45
CA GLY A 654 31.51 -14.54 24.45
C GLY A 654 31.93 -14.94 23.04
N ARG A 655 33.11 -15.56 22.86
CA ARG A 655 33.59 -16.02 21.55
C ARG A 655 32.98 -17.38 21.23
N ARG A 656 32.43 -17.50 20.01
CA ARG A 656 31.84 -18.75 19.51
C ARG A 656 32.91 -19.86 19.37
N VAL A 657 32.55 -21.05 19.84
CA VAL A 657 33.37 -22.26 19.71
C VAL A 657 32.75 -23.18 18.65
N ASN A 658 33.53 -23.57 17.65
CA ASN A 658 33.07 -24.49 16.61
C ASN A 658 32.90 -25.90 17.16
N GLY A 659 31.67 -26.41 17.17
CA GLY A 659 31.31 -27.72 17.71
C GLY A 659 31.35 -27.78 19.24
N MET A 660 31.38 -29.01 19.80
CA MET A 660 31.44 -29.19 21.24
C MET A 660 32.81 -28.81 21.80
N PRO A 661 32.89 -27.94 22.85
CA PRO A 661 34.17 -27.48 23.40
C PRO A 661 35.06 -28.62 23.80
N GLN A 662 36.34 -28.62 23.33
CA GLN A 662 37.34 -29.68 23.62
C GLN A 662 38.44 -29.20 24.57
N ARG A 663 38.62 -27.88 24.75
CA ARG A 663 39.67 -27.34 25.62
C ARG A 663 39.17 -27.14 27.06
N PRO A 664 40.05 -27.21 28.07
CA PRO A 664 39.66 -26.83 29.43
C PRO A 664 39.09 -25.43 29.50
N GLY A 665 37.95 -25.24 30.20
CA GLY A 665 37.31 -23.94 30.32
C GLY A 665 35.82 -24.05 30.68
N LEU A 666 35.19 -22.89 30.95
CA LEU A 666 33.77 -22.76 31.13
C LEU A 666 33.13 -22.27 29.82
N TYR A 667 32.08 -22.93 29.38
CA TYR A 667 31.36 -22.64 28.15
C TYR A 667 29.86 -22.54 28.42
N ILE A 668 29.20 -21.70 27.67
CA ILE A 668 27.74 -21.52 27.75
C ILE A 668 27.15 -21.80 26.36
N SER A 669 26.15 -22.65 26.26
CA SER A 669 25.50 -22.92 25.00
C SER A 669 24.43 -21.86 24.67
N SER A 670 24.06 -21.75 23.41
CA SER A 670 22.93 -20.93 22.95
C SER A 670 21.60 -21.32 23.63
N GLY A 671 21.49 -22.54 24.14
CA GLY A 671 20.35 -23.01 24.95
C GLY A 671 20.54 -22.81 26.46
N GLY A 672 21.53 -22.01 26.91
CA GLY A 672 21.74 -21.70 28.33
C GLY A 672 22.43 -22.82 29.15
N LYS A 673 22.82 -23.94 28.53
CA LYS A 673 23.59 -25.01 29.24
C LYS A 673 25.02 -24.56 29.54
N LYS A 674 25.48 -24.87 30.75
CA LYS A 674 26.86 -24.61 31.16
C LYS A 674 27.68 -25.89 31.08
N LEU A 675 28.83 -25.84 30.42
CA LEU A 675 29.78 -26.94 30.31
C LEU A 675 31.11 -26.50 30.90
N ILE A 676 31.60 -27.25 31.91
CA ILE A 676 32.96 -27.10 32.45
C ILE A 676 33.80 -28.26 31.89
N ARG A 677 34.80 -27.95 31.06
CA ARG A 677 35.82 -28.87 30.64
C ARG A 677 37.04 -28.73 31.58
N ARG A 678 37.47 -29.83 32.16
CA ARG A 678 38.69 -29.92 33.01
C ARG A 678 39.88 -30.33 32.21
#